data_39bef36ed657e95f22645de6f2fb73ef
#
_entry.id   39bef36ed657e95f22645de6f2fb73ef
#
_cell.length_a   1.000
_cell.length_b   1.000
_cell.length_c   1.000
_cell.angle_alpha   90.00
_cell.angle_beta   90.00
_cell.angle_gamma   90.00
#
_symmetry.space_group_name_H-M   'P 1'
#
loop_
_entity.id
_entity.type
_entity.pdbx_description
1 polymer ?
#
loop_
_entity_poly.entity_id
_entity_poly.type
_entity_poly.pdbx_seq_one_letter_code
_entity_poly.pdbx_strand_id
1 'polypeptide(L)'
;MRRLAYLLFALAAAVPLRAAGPPIEIARATGPITIDGNLSDPAWKNATRIDQWYETNPGENAEPKVKSVGYLTYDDRFFYAGFEFLDPEPAKIQGPYNDRDHIGGNTDDYGGVILDTRNDGKTAILFLVNPHNIQYDSVSDDSTGNEDSSPDFFWDSATKITSTGWTLEIRIPFSSLRYNGSAPEWGIMLYRNWPRDRRYQMFANTIPRGQNCFICNERKLVGLRDLPPAGHLVTAPYVNAKSIGETRDGLGTSIVTPPVKRDGGIDVKWTPTRDMAVDGTINPDFSQIESDSAVISTNERFAIFFPEKRPFFLEGNELFNTPVQAVYTRTITSPRWGLRSTGKFGQNAYTVLVAQDRGGGSVILPSPVGSDFADQEFSSTVGVARLRHDFGKSFISFLATDREVTGGAYNRVYGPDFQWKNDHHTITGQYLFSDSRTPNLPDLAAEWNGQKLQSHAADLWYSYSSKYWDFFTEGKDYGDEFRADNGFVPQVGYKANYAELGRTFWPKSSFFSRIRTFAIAEYDSEQNGAQLYRLLSFGFGSDGKYQSFSRWRYAYETVRAGDKLFQRHQLLYNEQFSLNKTVTYIGFSGWIGQQVDFANLRLGRGADIEPQATIRPTDHLQLDLRGGVQWLSVPFENSEDRVFTSQIERLRATYTFNSKMFLRTILQNQRTNRDQRLYSFAVNQHGGSLASQLLFAYKLNWQTVMYLGYGDLRGVTAEEATFEPLSRSVFFKVSYAFQR
;
A
#
# COMPACT_ATOMS: atom_id res chain seq x y z
N MET A 1 3.78 9.54 -43.78
CA MET A 1 4.02 8.67 -42.62
C MET A 1 5.45 8.17 -42.44
N ARG A 2 6.40 8.35 -43.39
CA ARG A 2 7.80 7.90 -43.23
C ARG A 2 8.79 8.97 -42.62
N ARG A 3 8.35 10.19 -42.41
CA ARG A 3 9.21 11.27 -41.82
C ARG A 3 8.96 11.61 -40.36
N LEU A 4 7.94 11.02 -39.72
CA LEU A 4 7.68 11.18 -38.27
C LEU A 4 8.43 10.15 -37.41
N ALA A 5 8.90 9.03 -37.98
CA ALA A 5 9.58 7.95 -37.26
C ALA A 5 11.05 8.26 -36.90
N TYR A 6 11.66 9.27 -37.52
CA TYR A 6 13.07 9.62 -37.26
C TYR A 6 13.29 10.72 -36.23
N LEU A 7 12.24 11.37 -35.73
CA LEU A 7 12.36 12.43 -34.70
C LEU A 7 12.29 11.90 -33.25
N LEU A 8 11.92 10.65 -33.06
CA LEU A 8 11.81 10.04 -31.71
C LEU A 8 13.11 9.31 -31.25
N PHE A 9 14.13 9.17 -32.10
CA PHE A 9 15.34 8.43 -31.78
C PHE A 9 16.60 9.29 -31.49
N ALA A 10 16.50 10.61 -31.51
CA ALA A 10 17.68 11.50 -31.43
C ALA A 10 17.85 12.24 -30.09
N LEU A 11 17.16 11.85 -28.99
CA LEU A 11 17.29 12.52 -27.69
C LEU A 11 17.84 11.64 -26.56
N ALA A 12 18.60 10.60 -26.90
CA ALA A 12 19.41 9.88 -25.91
C ALA A 12 20.79 10.58 -25.75
N ALA A 13 20.79 11.85 -25.37
CA ALA A 13 22.00 12.44 -24.82
C ALA A 13 22.16 11.88 -23.40
N ALA A 14 23.19 11.06 -23.19
CA ALA A 14 23.64 10.62 -21.87
C ALA A 14 24.03 11.86 -21.05
N VAL A 15 23.10 12.33 -20.22
CA VAL A 15 23.40 13.30 -19.17
C VAL A 15 24.15 12.52 -18.10
N PRO A 16 25.38 12.92 -17.72
CA PRO A 16 26.10 12.21 -16.65
C PRO A 16 25.26 12.28 -15.37
N LEU A 17 24.95 11.11 -14.77
CA LEU A 17 24.39 11.02 -13.43
C LEU A 17 25.31 11.81 -12.48
N ARG A 18 24.83 12.92 -11.95
CA ARG A 18 25.50 13.63 -10.87
C ARG A 18 25.27 12.80 -9.61
N ALA A 19 26.28 12.05 -9.16
CA ALA A 19 26.25 11.43 -7.85
C ALA A 19 26.00 12.51 -6.77
N ALA A 20 25.14 12.22 -5.79
CA ALA A 20 24.74 13.15 -4.74
C ALA A 20 25.84 13.38 -3.66
N GLY A 21 27.10 13.24 -4.01
CA GLY A 21 28.27 13.42 -3.18
C GLY A 21 29.42 12.49 -3.58
N PRO A 22 30.60 12.62 -2.94
CA PRO A 22 31.73 11.71 -3.20
C PRO A 22 31.36 10.27 -2.77
N PRO A 23 31.93 9.25 -3.45
CA PRO A 23 31.77 7.86 -3.04
C PRO A 23 32.15 7.64 -1.56
N ILE A 24 31.49 6.71 -0.91
CA ILE A 24 31.81 6.25 0.44
C ILE A 24 32.63 4.98 0.28
N GLU A 25 33.89 5.02 0.71
CA GLU A 25 34.74 3.84 0.76
C GLU A 25 34.52 3.11 2.09
N ILE A 26 34.00 1.86 2.00
CA ILE A 26 33.72 1.05 3.19
C ILE A 26 34.95 0.23 3.59
N ALA A 27 35.27 0.25 4.87
CA ALA A 27 36.35 -0.56 5.44
C ALA A 27 35.79 -1.87 5.99
N ARG A 28 36.61 -2.95 5.89
CA ARG A 28 36.28 -4.25 6.49
C ARG A 28 36.48 -4.19 8.01
N ALA A 29 35.56 -4.82 8.77
CA ALA A 29 35.61 -4.88 10.22
C ALA A 29 36.90 -5.54 10.72
N THR A 30 37.52 -4.94 11.73
CA THR A 30 38.80 -5.42 12.32
C THR A 30 38.59 -6.41 13.47
N GLY A 31 37.34 -6.74 13.79
CA GLY A 31 36.97 -7.67 14.85
C GLY A 31 35.45 -7.91 14.88
N PRO A 32 34.97 -8.75 15.81
CA PRO A 32 33.56 -9.04 15.92
C PRO A 32 32.78 -7.81 16.41
N ILE A 33 31.52 -7.71 15.97
CA ILE A 33 30.52 -6.72 16.40
C ILE A 33 29.38 -7.46 17.08
N THR A 34 29.07 -7.06 18.31
CA THR A 34 27.90 -7.53 19.07
C THR A 34 26.77 -6.54 18.89
N ILE A 35 25.62 -7.00 18.47
CA ILE A 35 24.45 -6.15 18.26
C ILE A 35 23.72 -5.98 19.59
N ASP A 36 24.10 -4.96 20.38
CA ASP A 36 23.57 -4.67 21.72
C ASP A 36 23.12 -3.21 21.92
N GLY A 37 23.24 -2.39 20.89
CA GLY A 37 22.91 -0.96 20.90
C GLY A 37 24.05 -0.07 21.40
N ASN A 38 25.25 -0.61 21.66
CA ASN A 38 26.43 0.15 22.07
C ASN A 38 27.49 0.13 20.96
N LEU A 39 27.90 1.29 20.47
CA LEU A 39 29.00 1.43 19.51
C LEU A 39 30.38 1.37 20.17
N SER A 40 30.52 0.54 21.20
CA SER A 40 31.75 0.45 22.02
C SER A 40 32.73 -0.60 21.52
N ASP A 41 32.29 -1.53 20.65
CA ASP A 41 33.16 -2.56 20.07
C ASP A 41 34.32 -1.93 19.30
N PRO A 42 35.56 -2.48 19.44
CA PRO A 42 36.73 -1.94 18.78
C PRO A 42 36.58 -1.82 17.24
N ALA A 43 35.79 -2.68 16.63
CA ALA A 43 35.54 -2.66 15.20
C ALA A 43 34.88 -1.36 14.72
N TRP A 44 34.03 -0.72 15.51
CA TRP A 44 33.41 0.56 15.19
C TRP A 44 34.40 1.73 15.10
N LYS A 45 35.55 1.65 15.79
CA LYS A 45 36.60 2.70 15.73
C LYS A 45 37.27 2.78 14.37
N ASN A 46 37.26 1.67 13.63
CA ASN A 46 37.86 1.57 12.28
C ASN A 46 36.79 1.58 11.18
N ALA A 47 35.51 1.66 11.54
CA ALA A 47 34.43 1.77 10.57
C ALA A 47 34.45 3.10 9.81
N THR A 48 33.97 3.11 8.59
CA THR A 48 33.86 4.33 7.79
C THR A 48 32.86 5.27 8.43
N ARG A 49 33.34 6.45 8.86
CA ARG A 49 32.55 7.45 9.59
C ARG A 49 31.95 8.46 8.62
N ILE A 50 30.65 8.74 8.77
CA ILE A 50 29.87 9.69 7.98
C ILE A 50 29.20 10.68 8.93
N ASP A 51 29.64 11.94 8.92
CA ASP A 51 29.17 13.00 9.80
C ASP A 51 28.60 14.22 9.06
N GLN A 52 28.63 14.20 7.72
CA GLN A 52 28.00 15.23 6.91
C GLN A 52 26.57 14.81 6.56
N TRP A 53 25.61 15.58 7.07
CA TRP A 53 24.18 15.36 6.88
C TRP A 53 23.50 16.65 6.42
N TYR A 54 22.34 16.52 5.79
CA TYR A 54 21.56 17.60 5.25
C TYR A 54 20.10 17.47 5.66
N GLU A 55 19.48 18.56 6.09
CA GLU A 55 18.04 18.63 6.28
C GLU A 55 17.36 18.82 4.92
N THR A 56 16.62 17.79 4.49
CA THR A 56 15.94 17.79 3.19
C THR A 56 14.47 18.19 3.30
N ASN A 57 13.88 18.03 4.50
CA ASN A 57 12.52 18.45 4.82
C ASN A 57 12.46 19.01 6.27
N PRO A 58 11.85 20.16 6.56
CA PRO A 58 11.31 21.15 5.60
C PRO A 58 12.39 21.99 4.90
N GLY A 59 13.66 21.80 5.27
CA GLY A 59 14.80 22.42 4.61
C GLY A 59 14.96 21.97 3.15
N GLU A 60 15.89 22.60 2.45
CA GLU A 60 16.30 22.19 1.09
C GLU A 60 17.80 22.00 1.10
N ASN A 61 18.22 20.81 1.57
CA ASN A 61 19.62 20.50 1.81
C ASN A 61 20.32 21.50 2.74
N ALA A 62 19.59 21.94 3.76
CA ALA A 62 20.06 22.92 4.75
C ALA A 62 20.90 22.22 5.85
N GLU A 63 21.52 23.04 6.71
CA GLU A 63 22.19 22.54 7.92
C GLU A 63 21.18 21.83 8.82
N PRO A 64 21.45 20.58 9.28
CA PRO A 64 20.55 19.82 10.10
C PRO A 64 20.30 20.47 11.46
N LYS A 65 19.06 20.40 11.94
CA LYS A 65 18.67 20.86 13.28
C LYS A 65 19.38 20.09 14.40
N VAL A 66 19.71 18.85 14.17
CA VAL A 66 20.36 17.95 15.14
C VAL A 66 21.46 17.15 14.45
N LYS A 67 22.50 16.88 15.21
CA LYS A 67 23.66 16.14 14.69
C LYS A 67 23.36 14.65 14.63
N SER A 68 23.84 14.02 13.55
CA SER A 68 23.82 12.56 13.34
C SER A 68 25.19 12.12 12.85
N VAL A 69 25.61 10.94 13.28
CA VAL A 69 26.84 10.29 12.81
C VAL A 69 26.49 8.86 12.43
N GLY A 70 26.90 8.44 11.23
CA GLY A 70 26.80 7.06 10.76
C GLY A 70 28.16 6.39 10.68
N TYR A 71 28.18 5.10 10.89
CA TYR A 71 29.35 4.21 10.80
C TYR A 71 29.02 3.03 9.92
N LEU A 72 29.86 2.70 8.95
CA LEU A 72 29.66 1.58 8.02
C LEU A 72 30.86 0.65 8.04
N THR A 73 30.61 -0.65 8.10
CA THR A 73 31.63 -1.69 7.97
C THR A 73 31.00 -3.00 7.50
N TYR A 74 31.79 -4.00 7.18
CA TYR A 74 31.33 -5.33 6.77
C TYR A 74 32.34 -6.41 7.11
N ASP A 75 31.89 -7.66 7.20
CA ASP A 75 32.74 -8.85 7.32
C ASP A 75 32.41 -9.88 6.21
N ASP A 76 32.76 -11.14 6.41
CA ASP A 76 32.53 -12.23 5.45
C ASP A 76 31.04 -12.58 5.26
N ARG A 77 30.16 -12.21 6.21
CA ARG A 77 28.76 -12.63 6.29
C ARG A 77 27.76 -11.49 6.37
N PHE A 78 28.18 -10.34 6.87
CA PHE A 78 27.27 -9.28 7.25
C PHE A 78 27.74 -7.90 6.79
N PHE A 79 26.78 -7.09 6.40
CA PHE A 79 26.91 -5.64 6.34
C PHE A 79 26.46 -5.06 7.69
N TYR A 80 27.22 -4.07 8.21
CA TYR A 80 26.92 -3.41 9.45
C TYR A 80 26.77 -1.90 9.26
N ALA A 81 25.77 -1.32 9.96
CA ALA A 81 25.63 0.12 10.08
C ALA A 81 25.40 0.50 11.55
N GLY A 82 26.15 1.48 12.03
CA GLY A 82 26.00 2.05 13.37
C GLY A 82 25.62 3.52 13.29
N PHE A 83 24.85 4.01 14.26
CA PHE A 83 24.41 5.40 14.30
C PHE A 83 24.46 5.99 15.71
N GLU A 84 24.90 7.25 15.78
CA GLU A 84 24.70 8.14 16.91
C GLU A 84 23.73 9.24 16.49
N PHE A 85 22.53 9.24 17.03
CA PHE A 85 21.50 10.24 16.78
C PHE A 85 21.40 11.16 17.99
N LEU A 86 22.16 12.27 17.97
CA LEU A 86 22.14 13.24 19.07
C LEU A 86 20.82 14.00 19.12
N ASP A 87 20.36 14.29 20.32
CA ASP A 87 19.13 15.02 20.58
C ASP A 87 19.32 15.99 21.75
N PRO A 88 19.04 17.30 21.58
CA PRO A 88 19.12 18.26 22.66
C PRO A 88 18.06 18.06 23.74
N GLU A 89 16.99 17.31 23.44
CA GLU A 89 15.88 17.03 24.34
C GLU A 89 15.53 15.52 24.35
N PRO A 90 16.40 14.64 24.93
CA PRO A 90 16.21 13.19 24.86
C PRO A 90 14.89 12.70 25.48
N ALA A 91 14.32 13.45 26.44
CA ALA A 91 13.01 13.14 27.02
C ALA A 91 11.84 13.29 26.03
N LYS A 92 12.07 13.95 24.88
CA LYS A 92 11.07 14.10 23.81
C LYS A 92 11.24 13.07 22.69
N ILE A 93 12.17 12.14 22.79
CA ILE A 93 12.32 11.05 21.83
C ILE A 93 11.01 10.26 21.79
N GLN A 94 10.53 10.00 20.58
CA GLN A 94 9.28 9.30 20.30
C GLN A 94 9.59 8.01 19.55
N GLY A 95 9.32 6.88 20.16
CA GLY A 95 9.56 5.58 19.56
C GLY A 95 8.76 4.52 20.30
N PRO A 96 7.43 4.44 20.10
CA PRO A 96 6.60 3.49 20.82
C PRO A 96 6.96 2.06 20.44
N TYR A 97 6.67 1.12 21.33
CA TYR A 97 6.62 -0.29 20.99
C TYR A 97 5.48 -0.54 20.02
N ASN A 98 5.76 -1.29 18.96
CA ASN A 98 4.79 -1.65 17.96
C ASN A 98 5.13 -3.01 17.34
N ASP A 99 4.26 -3.54 16.48
CA ASP A 99 4.61 -4.65 15.62
C ASP A 99 5.64 -4.21 14.57
N ARG A 100 6.44 -5.14 14.04
CA ARG A 100 7.36 -4.90 12.92
C ARG A 100 6.59 -4.22 11.77
N ASP A 101 7.28 -3.37 11.02
CA ASP A 101 6.78 -2.60 9.88
C ASP A 101 5.71 -1.55 10.21
N HIS A 102 5.47 -1.32 11.48
CA HIS A 102 4.54 -0.31 11.97
C HIS A 102 5.25 0.79 12.77
N ILE A 103 6.25 1.44 12.17
CA ILE A 103 6.77 2.70 12.69
C ILE A 103 5.90 3.87 12.21
N GLY A 104 5.62 4.81 13.10
CA GLY A 104 4.66 5.90 12.85
C GLY A 104 5.22 7.01 11.98
N GLY A 105 5.51 6.71 10.72
CA GLY A 105 5.92 7.56 9.61
C GLY A 105 6.31 9.01 9.95
N ASN A 106 5.33 9.85 10.26
CA ASN A 106 5.57 11.27 10.54
C ASN A 106 5.85 11.57 12.01
N THR A 107 5.50 10.68 12.94
CA THR A 107 5.42 10.98 14.37
C THR A 107 6.49 10.31 15.23
N ASP A 108 7.18 9.30 14.73
CA ASP A 108 8.21 8.58 15.50
C ASP A 108 9.62 9.02 15.10
N ASP A 109 10.52 9.03 16.07
CA ASP A 109 11.96 9.06 15.78
C ASP A 109 12.36 7.72 15.18
N TYR A 110 13.05 7.72 14.06
CA TYR A 110 13.64 6.53 13.47
C TYR A 110 14.76 6.89 12.50
N GLY A 111 15.58 5.91 12.19
CA GLY A 111 16.66 6.07 11.23
C GLY A 111 17.24 4.75 10.81
N GLY A 112 18.20 4.80 9.88
CA GLY A 112 18.86 3.62 9.37
C GLY A 112 19.46 3.81 7.99
N VAL A 113 19.50 2.74 7.18
CA VAL A 113 20.11 2.70 5.86
C VAL A 113 19.09 2.38 4.77
N ILE A 114 19.34 2.94 3.59
CA ILE A 114 18.64 2.66 2.35
C ILE A 114 19.69 2.17 1.38
N LEU A 115 19.54 0.96 0.85
CA LEU A 115 20.54 0.26 0.05
C LEU A 115 20.00 -0.09 -1.33
N ASP A 116 20.58 0.48 -2.38
CA ASP A 116 20.49 -0.05 -3.74
C ASP A 116 21.67 -1.00 -3.99
N THR A 117 21.49 -2.24 -3.62
CA THR A 117 22.52 -3.28 -3.75
C THR A 117 22.77 -3.73 -5.19
N ARG A 118 21.92 -3.30 -6.12
CA ARG A 118 22.06 -3.57 -7.56
C ARG A 118 22.68 -2.41 -8.32
N ASN A 119 22.76 -1.25 -7.68
CA ASN A 119 23.26 -0.02 -8.25
C ASN A 119 22.51 0.37 -9.54
N ASP A 120 21.18 0.22 -9.51
CA ASP A 120 20.32 0.53 -10.66
C ASP A 120 19.71 1.94 -10.58
N GLY A 121 19.80 2.59 -9.42
CA GLY A 121 19.26 3.93 -9.17
C GLY A 121 17.73 4.01 -9.27
N LYS A 122 17.04 2.87 -9.09
CA LYS A 122 15.58 2.76 -9.23
C LYS A 122 14.93 2.07 -8.05
N THR A 123 15.56 1.01 -7.54
CA THR A 123 15.03 0.20 -6.45
C THR A 123 16.01 0.13 -5.31
N ALA A 124 15.51 0.37 -4.09
CA ALA A 124 16.34 0.26 -2.89
C ALA A 124 15.57 -0.43 -1.77
N ILE A 125 16.32 -1.11 -0.89
CA ILE A 125 15.79 -1.72 0.32
C ILE A 125 16.06 -0.77 1.48
N LEU A 126 15.03 -0.49 2.26
CA LEU A 126 15.11 0.31 3.47
C LEU A 126 15.24 -0.62 4.69
N PHE A 127 16.15 -0.30 5.60
CA PHE A 127 16.31 -0.93 6.91
C PHE A 127 16.31 0.18 7.95
N LEU A 128 15.16 0.39 8.58
CA LEU A 128 14.94 1.49 9.51
C LEU A 128 14.52 0.95 10.88
N VAL A 129 14.88 1.67 11.94
CA VAL A 129 14.62 1.25 13.31
C VAL A 129 14.23 2.47 14.16
N ASN A 130 13.26 2.29 15.07
CA ASN A 130 12.92 3.31 16.05
C ASN A 130 13.72 3.12 17.36
N PRO A 131 13.71 4.07 18.31
CA PRO A 131 14.47 3.99 19.56
C PRO A 131 14.17 2.80 20.47
N HIS A 132 13.03 2.13 20.32
CA HIS A 132 12.68 0.90 21.05
C HIS A 132 12.90 -0.39 20.24
N ASN A 133 13.78 -0.31 19.22
CA ASN A 133 14.17 -1.44 18.38
C ASN A 133 12.99 -2.08 17.62
N ILE A 134 12.03 -1.29 17.19
CA ILE A 134 11.02 -1.73 16.23
C ILE A 134 11.61 -1.59 14.82
N GLN A 135 11.75 -2.71 14.16
CA GLN A 135 12.29 -2.81 12.80
C GLN A 135 11.23 -2.46 11.77
N TYR A 136 11.68 -1.82 10.70
CA TYR A 136 10.93 -1.56 9.49
C TYR A 136 11.80 -1.87 8.30
N ASP A 137 11.32 -2.72 7.40
CA ASP A 137 11.96 -2.97 6.13
C ASP A 137 10.95 -2.82 4.99
N SER A 138 11.42 -2.29 3.89
CA SER A 138 10.60 -2.05 2.72
C SER A 138 11.45 -2.04 1.45
N VAL A 139 10.79 -2.16 0.31
CA VAL A 139 11.38 -1.93 -1.02
C VAL A 139 10.77 -0.67 -1.60
N SER A 140 11.60 0.31 -1.92
CA SER A 140 11.20 1.52 -2.64
C SER A 140 11.49 1.36 -4.12
N ASP A 141 10.51 1.66 -4.98
CA ASP A 141 10.65 1.64 -6.44
C ASP A 141 10.29 3.01 -7.05
N ASP A 142 11.29 3.71 -7.52
CA ASP A 142 11.14 5.00 -8.19
C ASP A 142 10.33 4.94 -9.50
N SER A 143 10.14 3.76 -10.08
CA SER A 143 9.35 3.63 -11.31
C SER A 143 7.85 3.75 -11.04
N THR A 144 7.38 3.28 -9.90
CA THR A 144 6.00 3.40 -9.44
C THR A 144 5.81 4.56 -8.45
N GLY A 145 6.88 5.01 -7.81
CA GLY A 145 6.85 5.97 -6.70
C GLY A 145 6.32 5.37 -5.40
N ASN A 146 6.20 4.05 -5.33
CA ASN A 146 5.67 3.33 -4.17
C ASN A 146 6.79 2.78 -3.29
N GLU A 147 6.49 2.68 -2.01
CA GLU A 147 7.25 1.97 -1.01
C GLU A 147 6.41 0.79 -0.52
N ASP A 148 6.93 -0.43 -0.63
CA ASP A 148 6.28 -1.67 -0.25
C ASP A 148 6.96 -2.26 0.99
N SER A 149 6.30 -2.23 2.14
CA SER A 149 6.76 -2.81 3.40
C SER A 149 6.35 -4.27 3.60
N SER A 150 5.82 -4.91 2.56
CA SER A 150 5.38 -6.31 2.64
C SER A 150 6.51 -7.34 2.62
N PRO A 151 7.64 -7.11 1.91
CA PRO A 151 8.76 -8.04 1.97
C PRO A 151 9.47 -7.98 3.32
N ASP A 152 9.52 -9.09 4.01
CA ASP A 152 10.26 -9.25 5.27
C ASP A 152 11.67 -9.80 5.01
N PHE A 153 12.69 -9.08 5.46
CA PHE A 153 14.08 -9.50 5.39
C PHE A 153 14.56 -10.06 6.74
N PHE A 154 15.52 -10.97 6.71
CA PHE A 154 16.21 -11.41 7.92
C PHE A 154 17.38 -10.47 8.21
N TRP A 155 17.31 -9.75 9.32
CA TRP A 155 18.35 -8.86 9.81
C TRP A 155 18.18 -8.59 11.29
N ASP A 156 19.25 -8.14 11.95
CA ASP A 156 19.25 -7.84 13.37
C ASP A 156 19.50 -6.36 13.61
N SER A 157 18.97 -5.86 14.71
CA SER A 157 19.23 -4.52 15.19
C SER A 157 19.18 -4.45 16.72
N ALA A 158 19.83 -3.44 17.27
CA ALA A 158 19.70 -3.06 18.67
C ALA A 158 19.80 -1.55 18.81
N THR A 159 19.07 -1.01 19.77
CA THR A 159 19.02 0.42 20.08
C THR A 159 19.21 0.67 21.56
N LYS A 160 19.72 1.86 21.89
CA LYS A 160 19.84 2.32 23.27
C LYS A 160 19.58 3.81 23.36
N ILE A 161 18.60 4.21 24.19
CA ILE A 161 18.37 5.60 24.52
C ILE A 161 19.44 6.03 25.57
N THR A 162 20.06 7.17 25.32
CA THR A 162 21.15 7.73 26.14
C THR A 162 20.77 9.11 26.68
N SER A 163 21.58 9.69 27.49
CA SER A 163 21.40 11.07 28.03
C SER A 163 21.57 12.15 26.94
N THR A 164 22.13 11.81 25.79
CA THR A 164 22.43 12.76 24.67
C THR A 164 21.68 12.46 23.38
N GLY A 165 20.81 11.45 23.37
CA GLY A 165 20.08 11.02 22.19
C GLY A 165 19.82 9.51 22.22
N TRP A 166 20.13 8.83 21.14
CA TRP A 166 20.05 7.36 21.06
C TRP A 166 21.02 6.80 20.04
N THR A 167 21.40 5.54 20.23
CA THR A 167 22.28 4.79 19.35
C THR A 167 21.53 3.65 18.67
N LEU A 168 22.01 3.24 17.50
CA LEU A 168 21.45 2.16 16.70
C LEU A 168 22.59 1.34 16.10
N GLU A 169 22.47 0.03 16.19
CA GLU A 169 23.26 -0.93 15.42
C GLU A 169 22.37 -1.77 14.52
N ILE A 170 22.78 -1.96 13.29
CA ILE A 170 22.12 -2.78 12.25
C ILE A 170 23.12 -3.80 11.75
N ARG A 171 22.70 -5.07 11.64
CA ARG A 171 23.44 -6.16 11.04
C ARG A 171 22.58 -6.86 9.99
N ILE A 172 22.99 -6.80 8.73
CA ILE A 172 22.25 -7.37 7.59
C ILE A 172 23.07 -8.50 7.01
N PRO A 173 22.60 -9.77 7.05
CA PRO A 173 23.25 -10.86 6.37
C PRO A 173 23.27 -10.62 4.86
N PHE A 174 24.40 -10.89 4.19
CA PHE A 174 24.46 -10.80 2.73
C PHE A 174 23.49 -11.78 2.04
N SER A 175 23.14 -12.88 2.69
CA SER A 175 22.10 -13.82 2.23
C SER A 175 20.70 -13.21 2.14
N SER A 176 20.43 -12.13 2.87
CA SER A 176 19.16 -11.37 2.80
C SER A 176 19.15 -10.33 1.67
N LEU A 177 20.30 -10.06 1.06
CA LEU A 177 20.46 -9.03 0.03
C LEU A 177 20.64 -9.67 -1.35
N ARG A 178 20.12 -8.99 -2.37
CA ARG A 178 20.31 -9.34 -3.79
C ARG A 178 21.24 -8.31 -4.41
N TYR A 179 22.44 -8.72 -4.80
CA TYR A 179 23.47 -7.80 -5.31
C TYR A 179 24.23 -8.37 -6.52
N ASN A 180 24.77 -7.48 -7.33
CA ASN A 180 25.62 -7.85 -8.45
C ASN A 180 27.01 -8.31 -7.96
N GLY A 181 27.38 -9.57 -8.23
CA GLY A 181 28.62 -10.17 -7.72
C GLY A 181 29.91 -9.80 -8.46
N SER A 182 29.80 -9.21 -9.64
CA SER A 182 30.98 -8.96 -10.50
C SER A 182 31.66 -7.60 -10.26
N ALA A 183 30.93 -6.63 -9.69
CA ALA A 183 31.48 -5.32 -9.31
C ALA A 183 30.56 -4.74 -8.22
N PRO A 184 30.83 -4.98 -6.94
CA PRO A 184 29.94 -4.58 -5.86
C PRO A 184 30.08 -3.10 -5.53
N GLU A 185 29.66 -2.24 -6.45
CA GLU A 185 29.28 -0.87 -6.13
C GLU A 185 27.80 -0.86 -5.79
N TRP A 186 27.46 -0.37 -4.60
CA TRP A 186 26.07 -0.17 -4.20
C TRP A 186 25.72 1.31 -4.17
N GLY A 187 24.44 1.61 -4.25
CA GLY A 187 23.91 2.88 -3.84
C GLY A 187 23.56 2.85 -2.34
N ILE A 188 23.80 3.95 -1.65
CA ILE A 188 23.49 4.06 -0.22
C ILE A 188 23.01 5.45 0.16
N MET A 189 21.98 5.49 1.03
CA MET A 189 21.59 6.67 1.78
C MET A 189 21.51 6.33 3.26
N LEU A 190 21.96 7.24 4.12
CA LEU A 190 21.77 7.19 5.56
C LEU A 190 20.66 8.16 5.90
N TYR A 191 19.72 7.75 6.74
CA TYR A 191 18.48 8.46 6.98
C TYR A 191 18.17 8.63 8.46
N ARG A 192 17.61 9.79 8.82
CA ARG A 192 17.00 10.06 10.13
C ARG A 192 15.70 10.84 9.98
N ASN A 193 14.64 10.37 10.63
CA ASN A 193 13.41 11.12 10.91
C ASN A 193 13.45 11.68 12.33
N TRP A 194 13.22 12.96 12.48
CA TRP A 194 13.22 13.67 13.77
C TRP A 194 11.97 14.53 13.90
N PRO A 195 10.87 13.97 14.45
CA PRO A 195 9.61 14.68 14.61
C PRO A 195 9.63 15.54 15.87
N ARG A 196 9.43 16.84 15.73
CA ARG A 196 9.29 17.79 16.86
C ARG A 196 8.12 18.73 16.57
N ASP A 197 8.35 20.02 16.43
CA ASP A 197 7.32 20.98 15.98
C ASP A 197 6.90 20.74 14.51
N ARG A 198 7.75 20.06 13.75
CA ARG A 198 7.56 19.61 12.36
C ARG A 198 8.24 18.26 12.17
N ARG A 199 7.98 17.63 11.04
CA ARG A 199 8.75 16.48 10.59
C ARG A 199 10.05 16.96 9.95
N TYR A 200 11.17 16.69 10.59
CA TYR A 200 12.50 16.94 10.03
C TYR A 200 13.05 15.64 9.46
N GLN A 201 13.41 15.66 8.18
CA GLN A 201 14.06 14.53 7.51
C GLN A 201 15.49 14.92 7.17
N MET A 202 16.42 14.07 7.53
CA MET A 202 17.85 14.28 7.33
C MET A 202 18.48 13.10 6.62
N PHE A 203 19.30 13.40 5.62
CA PHE A 203 20.06 12.42 4.86
C PHE A 203 21.54 12.78 4.84
N ALA A 204 22.40 11.75 4.72
CA ALA A 204 23.84 11.96 4.50
C ALA A 204 24.19 12.28 3.03
N ASN A 205 23.22 12.62 2.23
CA ASN A 205 23.31 13.05 0.83
C ASN A 205 22.31 14.19 0.55
N THR A 206 22.54 14.92 -0.51
CA THR A 206 21.60 15.97 -0.95
C THR A 206 20.47 15.38 -1.78
N ILE A 207 19.25 15.88 -1.60
CA ILE A 207 18.06 15.51 -2.37
C ILE A 207 17.44 16.79 -2.92
N PRO A 208 17.56 17.07 -4.24
CA PRO A 208 16.95 18.24 -4.85
C PRO A 208 15.42 18.16 -4.85
N ARG A 209 14.76 19.29 -4.62
CA ARG A 209 13.30 19.35 -4.69
C ARG A 209 12.78 19.32 -6.12
N GLY A 210 11.64 18.67 -6.29
CA GLY A 210 10.92 18.63 -7.57
C GLY A 210 11.57 17.76 -8.64
N GLN A 211 12.39 16.80 -8.23
CA GLN A 211 12.85 15.71 -9.09
C GLN A 211 11.92 14.50 -8.97
N ASN A 212 11.72 13.79 -10.08
CA ASN A 212 10.93 12.55 -10.13
C ASN A 212 11.73 11.32 -9.72
N CYS A 213 12.81 11.48 -8.98
CA CYS A 213 13.72 10.41 -8.65
C CYS A 213 14.21 10.59 -7.22
N PHE A 214 13.99 9.59 -6.37
CA PHE A 214 14.48 9.57 -5.00
C PHE A 214 15.78 8.76 -4.90
N ILE A 215 15.75 7.49 -5.35
CA ILE A 215 16.87 6.55 -5.25
C ILE A 215 18.09 7.03 -6.05
N CYS A 216 17.91 7.66 -7.21
CA CYS A 216 19.02 8.17 -8.01
C CYS A 216 19.86 9.26 -7.33
N ASN A 217 19.45 9.77 -6.16
CA ASN A 217 20.23 10.72 -5.34
C ASN A 217 21.13 10.02 -4.32
N GLU A 218 21.24 8.71 -4.35
CA GLU A 218 22.15 7.94 -3.50
C GLU A 218 23.64 8.27 -3.73
N ARG A 219 24.44 8.06 -2.70
CA ARG A 219 25.91 8.05 -2.84
C ARG A 219 26.39 6.65 -3.21
N LYS A 220 27.49 6.55 -3.95
CA LYS A 220 28.08 5.26 -4.25
C LYS A 220 28.87 4.72 -3.06
N LEU A 221 28.58 3.48 -2.67
CA LEU A 221 29.32 2.71 -1.68
C LEU A 221 30.30 1.81 -2.43
N VAL A 222 31.59 2.01 -2.22
CA VAL A 222 32.66 1.27 -2.89
C VAL A 222 33.56 0.58 -1.87
N GLY A 223 34.32 -0.41 -2.31
CA GLY A 223 35.29 -1.13 -1.45
C GLY A 223 34.79 -2.46 -0.89
N LEU A 224 33.57 -2.86 -1.18
CA LEU A 224 33.07 -4.21 -0.87
C LEU A 224 33.85 -5.25 -1.69
N ARG A 225 34.36 -6.30 -1.06
CA ARG A 225 35.14 -7.36 -1.70
C ARG A 225 34.80 -8.72 -1.08
N ASP A 226 34.94 -9.77 -1.88
CA ASP A 226 34.82 -11.17 -1.45
C ASP A 226 33.46 -11.47 -0.76
N LEU A 227 32.39 -10.94 -1.32
CA LEU A 227 31.06 -11.18 -0.79
C LEU A 227 30.62 -12.62 -1.02
N PRO A 228 29.91 -13.25 -0.03
CA PRO A 228 29.56 -14.66 -0.08
C PRO A 228 28.63 -14.97 -1.28
N PRO A 229 28.66 -16.22 -1.80
CA PRO A 229 27.70 -16.64 -2.81
C PRO A 229 26.27 -16.58 -2.24
N ALA A 230 25.29 -16.40 -3.12
CA ALA A 230 23.90 -16.57 -2.76
C ALA A 230 23.56 -18.05 -2.60
N GLY A 231 22.51 -18.32 -1.90
CA GLY A 231 21.96 -19.64 -1.68
C GLY A 231 21.30 -19.66 -0.31
N HIS A 232 20.00 -19.40 -0.26
CA HIS A 232 19.26 -19.40 0.99
C HIS A 232 17.95 -20.13 0.79
N LEU A 233 17.68 -21.10 1.66
CA LEU A 233 16.41 -21.85 1.68
C LEU A 233 15.76 -21.67 3.03
N VAL A 234 14.53 -21.17 3.01
CA VAL A 234 13.67 -21.11 4.18
C VAL A 234 12.47 -21.99 3.96
N THR A 235 12.16 -22.84 4.90
CA THR A 235 10.94 -23.65 4.91
C THR A 235 10.19 -23.38 6.20
N ALA A 236 8.93 -23.02 6.10
CA ALA A 236 8.09 -22.64 7.23
C ALA A 236 6.81 -23.51 7.27
N PRO A 237 6.88 -24.76 7.76
CA PRO A 237 5.69 -25.53 8.03
C PRO A 237 4.86 -24.88 9.14
N TYR A 238 3.53 -25.01 9.03
CA TYR A 238 2.62 -24.56 10.06
C TYR A 238 1.55 -25.61 10.37
N VAL A 239 0.98 -25.51 11.54
CA VAL A 239 -0.23 -26.20 11.95
C VAL A 239 -1.22 -25.21 12.55
N ASN A 240 -2.50 -25.40 12.26
CA ASN A 240 -3.57 -24.62 12.86
C ASN A 240 -4.71 -25.51 13.38
N ALA A 241 -5.46 -24.96 14.30
CA ALA A 241 -6.70 -25.51 14.79
C ALA A 241 -7.73 -24.38 14.82
N LYS A 242 -8.86 -24.55 14.11
CA LYS A 242 -9.91 -23.54 14.05
C LYS A 242 -11.30 -24.14 14.25
N SER A 243 -12.17 -23.37 14.87
CA SER A 243 -13.60 -23.65 14.99
C SER A 243 -14.35 -22.39 14.58
N ILE A 244 -15.23 -22.50 13.60
CA ILE A 244 -16.06 -21.41 13.11
C ILE A 244 -17.50 -21.86 13.25
N GLY A 245 -18.23 -21.24 14.17
CA GLY A 245 -19.67 -21.42 14.32
C GLY A 245 -20.41 -20.36 13.51
N GLU A 246 -21.44 -20.77 12.81
CA GLU A 246 -22.30 -19.89 12.01
C GLU A 246 -23.77 -20.16 12.36
N THR A 247 -24.64 -19.17 12.11
CA THR A 247 -26.09 -19.35 12.28
C THR A 247 -26.62 -20.31 11.22
N ARG A 248 -27.55 -21.20 11.63
CA ARG A 248 -28.08 -22.23 10.73
C ARG A 248 -28.97 -21.66 9.63
N ASP A 249 -29.87 -20.78 10.01
CA ASP A 249 -30.98 -20.32 9.17
C ASP A 249 -31.00 -18.78 9.07
N GLY A 250 -29.80 -18.14 9.16
CA GLY A 250 -29.63 -16.69 9.08
C GLY A 250 -29.69 -15.97 10.44
N LEU A 251 -29.80 -14.65 10.37
CA LEU A 251 -29.73 -13.76 11.52
C LEU A 251 -30.80 -14.08 12.58
N GLY A 252 -30.41 -14.07 13.85
CA GLY A 252 -31.31 -14.35 14.99
C GLY A 252 -31.50 -15.84 15.31
N THR A 253 -30.88 -16.75 14.55
CA THR A 253 -30.93 -18.19 14.85
C THR A 253 -29.73 -18.63 15.70
N SER A 254 -29.79 -19.85 16.25
CA SER A 254 -28.71 -20.37 17.10
C SER A 254 -27.44 -20.64 16.28
N ILE A 255 -26.29 -20.27 16.85
CA ILE A 255 -24.99 -20.61 16.27
C ILE A 255 -24.75 -22.13 16.39
N VAL A 256 -24.48 -22.77 15.28
CA VAL A 256 -24.03 -24.17 15.21
C VAL A 256 -22.51 -24.19 15.12
N THR A 257 -21.85 -24.73 16.13
CA THR A 257 -20.39 -24.80 16.17
C THR A 257 -19.95 -26.23 15.73
N PRO A 258 -19.31 -26.36 14.57
CA PRO A 258 -18.78 -27.66 14.12
C PRO A 258 -17.56 -28.07 14.97
N PRO A 259 -17.14 -29.34 14.91
CA PRO A 259 -15.91 -29.79 15.55
C PRO A 259 -14.70 -28.99 15.10
N VAL A 260 -13.70 -28.86 15.98
CA VAL A 260 -12.45 -28.17 15.67
C VAL A 260 -11.80 -28.77 14.43
N LYS A 261 -11.65 -27.97 13.38
CA LYS A 261 -10.93 -28.37 12.18
C LYS A 261 -9.43 -28.15 12.43
N ARG A 262 -8.64 -29.19 12.20
CA ARG A 262 -7.18 -29.13 12.24
C ARG A 262 -6.67 -29.16 10.82
N ASP A 263 -5.70 -28.32 10.54
CA ASP A 263 -5.13 -28.16 9.21
C ASP A 263 -3.64 -27.85 9.29
N GLY A 264 -2.93 -27.98 8.18
CA GLY A 264 -1.52 -27.65 8.10
C GLY A 264 -1.10 -27.36 6.67
N GLY A 265 -0.01 -26.66 6.55
CA GLY A 265 0.57 -26.28 5.27
C GLY A 265 2.05 -25.95 5.42
N ILE A 266 2.63 -25.49 4.34
CA ILE A 266 4.05 -25.13 4.28
C ILE A 266 4.28 -23.98 3.30
N ASP A 267 5.09 -23.02 3.75
CA ASP A 267 5.66 -21.99 2.90
C ASP A 267 7.15 -22.28 2.67
N VAL A 268 7.61 -22.09 1.44
CA VAL A 268 9.00 -22.32 1.03
C VAL A 268 9.48 -21.09 0.29
N LYS A 269 10.62 -20.55 0.71
CA LYS A 269 11.32 -19.47 0.02
C LYS A 269 12.74 -19.97 -0.32
N TRP A 270 13.05 -19.95 -1.59
CA TRP A 270 14.35 -20.38 -2.12
C TRP A 270 14.97 -19.32 -3.01
N THR A 271 16.18 -18.90 -2.68
CA THR A 271 16.97 -17.97 -3.48
C THR A 271 18.16 -18.73 -4.10
N PRO A 272 17.96 -19.46 -5.23
CA PRO A 272 19.03 -20.28 -5.82
C PRO A 272 20.21 -19.47 -6.32
N THR A 273 19.96 -18.23 -6.69
CA THR A 273 20.99 -17.28 -7.14
C THR A 273 20.75 -15.90 -6.49
N ARG A 274 21.73 -15.00 -6.62
CA ARG A 274 21.62 -13.61 -6.12
C ARG A 274 20.53 -12.79 -6.82
N ASP A 275 20.07 -13.27 -7.98
CA ASP A 275 19.17 -12.52 -8.85
C ASP A 275 17.77 -13.15 -8.95
N MET A 276 17.54 -14.29 -8.32
CA MET A 276 16.30 -15.06 -8.44
C MET A 276 15.78 -15.49 -7.07
N ALA A 277 14.47 -15.37 -6.87
CA ALA A 277 13.74 -15.99 -5.76
C ALA A 277 12.61 -16.85 -6.31
N VAL A 278 12.34 -17.94 -5.60
CA VAL A 278 11.20 -18.84 -5.82
C VAL A 278 10.47 -18.98 -4.50
N ASP A 279 9.19 -18.66 -4.49
CA ASP A 279 8.30 -18.77 -3.34
C ASP A 279 7.20 -19.77 -3.65
N GLY A 280 7.01 -20.74 -2.78
CA GLY A 280 5.96 -21.74 -2.90
C GLY A 280 5.13 -21.82 -1.63
N THR A 281 3.84 -22.04 -1.79
CA THR A 281 2.94 -22.28 -0.66
C THR A 281 2.01 -23.45 -0.96
N ILE A 282 1.74 -24.27 0.03
CA ILE A 282 0.75 -25.34 -0.03
C ILE A 282 -0.21 -25.17 1.12
N ASN A 283 -1.49 -25.09 0.79
CA ASN A 283 -2.61 -24.93 1.72
C ASN A 283 -2.42 -23.72 2.67
N PRO A 284 -2.13 -22.50 2.16
CA PRO A 284 -1.83 -21.34 3.01
C PRO A 284 -2.99 -21.01 3.96
N ASP A 285 -2.64 -20.60 5.18
CA ASP A 285 -3.61 -20.15 6.19
C ASP A 285 -3.41 -18.67 6.52
N PHE A 286 -4.48 -17.91 6.37
CA PHE A 286 -4.52 -16.46 6.56
C PHE A 286 -5.37 -16.03 7.77
N SER A 287 -5.69 -16.94 8.69
CA SER A 287 -6.59 -16.68 9.83
C SER A 287 -6.11 -15.60 10.80
N GLN A 288 -4.79 -15.33 10.86
CA GLN A 288 -4.21 -14.27 11.68
C GLN A 288 -4.35 -12.86 11.09
N ILE A 289 -4.75 -12.75 9.81
CA ILE A 289 -4.82 -11.45 9.14
C ILE A 289 -5.96 -10.63 9.72
N GLU A 290 -5.66 -9.36 9.96
CA GLU A 290 -6.64 -8.38 10.41
C GLU A 290 -7.75 -8.19 9.38
N SER A 291 -9.00 -8.18 9.82
CA SER A 291 -10.13 -7.85 8.96
C SER A 291 -9.95 -6.47 8.32
N ASP A 292 -10.47 -6.32 7.12
CA ASP A 292 -10.50 -5.01 6.46
C ASP A 292 -11.27 -4.01 7.31
N SER A 293 -10.82 -2.75 7.28
CA SER A 293 -11.59 -1.67 7.86
C SER A 293 -12.88 -1.52 7.07
N ALA A 294 -14.01 -1.44 7.76
CA ALA A 294 -15.27 -1.17 7.08
C ALA A 294 -15.21 0.19 6.38
N VAL A 295 -15.86 0.26 5.24
CA VAL A 295 -16.07 1.46 4.44
C VAL A 295 -17.57 1.63 4.26
N ILE A 296 -18.07 2.88 4.27
CA ILE A 296 -19.48 3.16 3.97
C ILE A 296 -19.70 2.88 2.48
N SER A 297 -20.40 1.78 2.19
CA SER A 297 -20.73 1.36 0.82
C SER A 297 -22.14 1.83 0.40
N THR A 298 -22.86 2.48 1.29
CA THR A 298 -24.19 3.00 0.98
C THR A 298 -24.09 4.09 -0.09
N ASN A 299 -24.88 3.97 -1.16
CA ASN A 299 -24.87 4.87 -2.32
C ASN A 299 -23.57 4.85 -3.17
N GLU A 300 -22.71 3.82 -3.02
CA GLU A 300 -21.59 3.54 -3.91
C GLU A 300 -22.06 2.70 -5.11
N ARG A 301 -21.48 2.99 -6.30
CA ARG A 301 -21.81 2.31 -7.56
C ARG A 301 -20.75 1.34 -8.01
N PHE A 302 -19.51 1.65 -7.68
CA PHE A 302 -18.35 0.88 -8.13
C PHE A 302 -17.78 0.04 -6.99
N ALA A 303 -17.17 -1.07 -7.34
CA ALA A 303 -16.45 -1.92 -6.41
C ALA A 303 -15.43 -1.13 -5.59
N ILE A 304 -15.33 -1.45 -4.30
CA ILE A 304 -14.40 -0.81 -3.37
C ILE A 304 -13.11 -1.61 -3.33
N PHE A 305 -11.98 -0.92 -3.51
CA PHE A 305 -10.67 -1.54 -3.45
C PHE A 305 -10.23 -1.79 -2.00
N PHE A 306 -9.76 -3.02 -1.74
CA PHE A 306 -9.09 -3.38 -0.49
C PHE A 306 -7.67 -3.85 -0.76
N PRO A 307 -6.65 -3.31 -0.08
CA PRO A 307 -5.26 -3.71 -0.30
C PRO A 307 -5.04 -5.19 0.07
N GLU A 308 -4.10 -5.85 -0.62
CA GLU A 308 -3.65 -7.20 -0.25
C GLU A 308 -2.95 -7.16 1.12
N LYS A 309 -3.14 -8.20 1.92
CA LYS A 309 -2.56 -8.35 3.26
C LYS A 309 -1.93 -9.74 3.48
N ARG A 310 -2.07 -10.64 2.51
CA ARG A 310 -1.60 -12.02 2.64
C ARG A 310 -0.13 -12.11 2.22
N PRO A 311 0.80 -12.52 3.11
CA PRO A 311 2.25 -12.44 2.87
C PRO A 311 2.72 -13.09 1.56
N PHE A 312 2.20 -14.26 1.19
CA PHE A 312 2.56 -14.92 -0.05
C PHE A 312 2.29 -14.06 -1.30
N PHE A 313 1.23 -13.25 -1.30
CA PHE A 313 0.86 -12.42 -2.45
C PHE A 313 1.49 -11.03 -2.43
N LEU A 314 2.06 -10.61 -1.31
CA LEU A 314 2.64 -9.28 -1.16
C LEU A 314 4.07 -9.21 -1.73
N GLU A 315 4.89 -10.24 -1.54
CA GLU A 315 6.29 -10.20 -1.98
C GLU A 315 6.39 -10.09 -3.50
N GLY A 316 7.10 -9.08 -4.01
CA GLY A 316 7.26 -8.81 -5.45
C GLY A 316 5.98 -8.31 -6.14
N ASN A 317 4.99 -7.86 -5.38
CA ASN A 317 3.73 -7.31 -5.91
C ASN A 317 3.95 -6.01 -6.68
N GLU A 318 5.01 -5.26 -6.35
CA GLU A 318 5.41 -4.03 -7.04
C GLU A 318 5.60 -4.24 -8.56
N LEU A 319 6.05 -5.44 -8.97
CA LEU A 319 6.20 -5.78 -10.39
C LEU A 319 4.85 -6.00 -11.09
N PHE A 320 3.75 -6.17 -10.38
CA PHE A 320 2.40 -6.29 -10.94
C PHE A 320 1.64 -4.97 -11.00
N ASN A 321 2.19 -3.90 -10.38
CA ASN A 321 1.59 -2.57 -10.45
C ASN A 321 1.77 -1.98 -11.85
N THR A 322 0.66 -1.81 -12.56
CA THR A 322 0.61 -1.25 -13.93
C THR A 322 -0.53 -0.23 -14.03
N PRO A 323 -0.53 0.67 -15.03
CA PRO A 323 -1.59 1.68 -15.21
C PRO A 323 -3.00 1.09 -15.19
N VAL A 324 -3.24 0.04 -15.96
CA VAL A 324 -4.46 -0.77 -15.86
C VAL A 324 -4.25 -1.84 -14.80
N GLN A 325 -5.03 -1.84 -13.74
CA GLN A 325 -4.87 -2.79 -12.63
C GLN A 325 -5.37 -4.20 -13.00
N ALA A 326 -4.70 -4.83 -13.98
CA ALA A 326 -5.05 -6.16 -14.47
C ALA A 326 -4.60 -7.30 -13.53
N VAL A 327 -3.89 -6.99 -12.45
CA VAL A 327 -3.50 -7.93 -11.40
C VAL A 327 -3.95 -7.43 -10.03
N TYR A 328 -4.76 -8.22 -9.37
CA TYR A 328 -5.27 -7.99 -8.03
C TYR A 328 -5.42 -9.35 -7.32
N THR A 329 -4.44 -9.72 -6.55
CA THR A 329 -4.32 -11.07 -5.99
C THR A 329 -5.47 -11.48 -5.05
N ARG A 330 -6.24 -10.52 -4.53
CA ARG A 330 -7.44 -10.81 -3.72
C ARG A 330 -8.56 -11.50 -4.51
N THR A 331 -8.51 -11.51 -5.83
CA THR A 331 -9.39 -12.35 -6.66
C THR A 331 -9.12 -13.84 -6.51
N ILE A 332 -7.92 -14.22 -6.01
CA ILE A 332 -7.58 -15.58 -5.58
C ILE A 332 -8.02 -15.73 -4.13
N THR A 333 -9.17 -16.30 -3.88
CA THR A 333 -9.83 -16.25 -2.57
C THR A 333 -9.44 -17.37 -1.64
N SER A 334 -9.30 -18.60 -2.16
CA SER A 334 -8.99 -19.81 -1.37
C SER A 334 -7.91 -20.66 -2.06
N PRO A 335 -6.65 -20.20 -2.10
CA PRO A 335 -5.60 -20.92 -2.82
C PRO A 335 -5.32 -22.29 -2.17
N ARG A 336 -5.23 -23.33 -3.00
CA ARG A 336 -4.81 -24.66 -2.59
C ARG A 336 -3.29 -24.76 -2.56
N TRP A 337 -2.66 -24.18 -3.58
CA TRP A 337 -1.23 -24.00 -3.68
C TRP A 337 -0.94 -22.76 -4.54
N GLY A 338 0.25 -22.23 -4.37
CA GLY A 338 0.78 -21.16 -5.19
C GLY A 338 2.27 -21.30 -5.37
N LEU A 339 2.78 -20.88 -6.52
CA LEU A 339 4.19 -20.80 -6.85
C LEU A 339 4.45 -19.46 -7.50
N ARG A 340 5.50 -18.78 -7.03
CA ARG A 340 5.96 -17.53 -7.62
C ARG A 340 7.46 -17.59 -7.87
N SER A 341 7.90 -16.99 -8.97
CA SER A 341 9.31 -16.74 -9.25
C SER A 341 9.50 -15.29 -9.64
N THR A 342 10.44 -14.62 -9.00
CA THR A 342 10.86 -13.26 -9.32
C THR A 342 12.35 -13.23 -9.57
N GLY A 343 12.79 -12.46 -10.55
CA GLY A 343 14.21 -12.33 -10.82
C GLY A 343 14.57 -11.09 -11.60
N LYS A 344 15.86 -10.72 -11.51
CA LYS A 344 16.44 -9.63 -12.30
C LYS A 344 17.83 -10.06 -12.78
N PHE A 345 18.05 -10.05 -14.09
CA PHE A 345 19.32 -10.41 -14.70
C PHE A 345 19.72 -9.33 -15.72
N GLY A 346 20.81 -8.63 -15.42
CA GLY A 346 21.21 -7.45 -16.17
C GLY A 346 20.12 -6.38 -16.14
N GLN A 347 19.68 -5.98 -17.32
CA GLN A 347 18.60 -4.98 -17.50
C GLN A 347 17.19 -5.60 -17.57
N ASN A 348 17.06 -6.90 -17.40
CA ASN A 348 15.76 -7.57 -17.47
C ASN A 348 15.29 -7.96 -16.07
N ALA A 349 13.98 -7.74 -15.80
CA ALA A 349 13.29 -8.23 -14.60
C ALA A 349 12.08 -9.06 -15.02
N TYR A 350 11.75 -10.07 -14.24
CA TYR A 350 10.56 -10.87 -14.47
C TYR A 350 9.87 -11.23 -13.17
N THR A 351 8.58 -11.45 -13.25
CA THR A 351 7.78 -12.08 -12.20
C THR A 351 6.76 -13.03 -12.85
N VAL A 352 6.60 -14.19 -12.25
CA VAL A 352 5.60 -15.20 -12.64
C VAL A 352 4.93 -15.69 -11.37
N LEU A 353 3.61 -15.73 -11.37
CA LEU A 353 2.77 -16.31 -10.31
C LEU A 353 1.82 -17.33 -10.93
N VAL A 354 1.75 -18.52 -10.36
CA VAL A 354 0.74 -19.53 -10.68
C VAL A 354 0.09 -19.98 -9.39
N ALA A 355 -1.23 -20.07 -9.34
CA ALA A 355 -1.97 -20.53 -8.19
C ALA A 355 -3.21 -21.32 -8.59
N GLN A 356 -3.58 -22.32 -7.80
CA GLN A 356 -4.88 -22.98 -7.89
C GLN A 356 -5.79 -22.44 -6.82
N ASP A 357 -6.86 -21.78 -7.24
CA ASP A 357 -7.94 -21.28 -6.37
C ASP A 357 -9.08 -22.28 -6.29
N ARG A 358 -9.60 -22.51 -5.09
CA ARG A 358 -10.77 -23.37 -4.83
C ARG A 358 -12.09 -22.66 -5.09
N GLY A 359 -12.02 -21.33 -5.29
CA GLY A 359 -13.19 -20.46 -5.41
C GLY A 359 -13.64 -19.89 -4.05
N GLY A 360 -14.80 -19.29 -4.09
CA GLY A 360 -15.33 -18.45 -3.00
C GLY A 360 -15.05 -16.96 -3.23
N GLY A 361 -15.89 -16.07 -2.69
CA GLY A 361 -15.83 -14.65 -3.00
C GLY A 361 -16.43 -14.32 -4.36
N SER A 362 -16.24 -13.09 -4.82
CA SER A 362 -16.91 -12.58 -6.02
C SER A 362 -15.92 -11.96 -7.00
N VAL A 363 -16.21 -12.09 -8.30
CA VAL A 363 -15.56 -11.37 -9.40
C VAL A 363 -16.32 -10.10 -9.68
N ILE A 364 -15.61 -9.03 -10.03
CA ILE A 364 -16.22 -7.76 -10.45
C ILE A 364 -16.71 -7.88 -11.88
N LEU A 365 -17.97 -7.54 -12.11
CA LEU A 365 -18.58 -7.37 -13.43
C LEU A 365 -18.71 -5.87 -13.70
N PRO A 366 -17.81 -5.27 -14.47
CA PRO A 366 -17.76 -3.83 -14.67
C PRO A 366 -18.74 -3.36 -15.73
N SER A 367 -19.23 -2.11 -15.58
CA SER A 367 -20.04 -1.40 -16.58
C SER A 367 -19.63 0.08 -16.66
N PRO A 368 -20.17 0.88 -17.59
CA PRO A 368 -19.84 2.31 -17.66
C PRO A 368 -20.33 3.12 -16.44
N VAL A 369 -21.34 2.64 -15.70
CA VAL A 369 -22.02 3.40 -14.66
C VAL A 369 -21.98 2.76 -13.28
N GLY A 370 -21.43 1.57 -13.14
CA GLY A 370 -21.34 0.83 -11.87
C GLY A 370 -20.64 -0.52 -12.01
N SER A 371 -20.53 -1.24 -10.92
CA SER A 371 -20.01 -2.62 -10.88
C SER A 371 -21.04 -3.55 -10.26
N ASP A 372 -21.30 -4.66 -10.96
CA ASP A 372 -21.98 -5.83 -10.41
C ASP A 372 -20.96 -6.88 -9.95
N PHE A 373 -21.41 -7.94 -9.29
CA PHE A 373 -20.56 -9.01 -8.76
C PHE A 373 -21.14 -10.36 -9.13
N ALA A 374 -20.26 -11.33 -9.37
CA ALA A 374 -20.61 -12.71 -9.57
C ALA A 374 -19.85 -13.62 -8.64
N ASP A 375 -20.54 -14.55 -7.95
CA ASP A 375 -19.92 -15.46 -7.00
C ASP A 375 -19.07 -16.52 -7.68
N GLN A 376 -17.87 -16.75 -7.16
CA GLN A 376 -16.93 -17.76 -7.65
C GLN A 376 -17.15 -19.12 -6.97
N GLU A 377 -18.25 -19.78 -7.25
CA GLU A 377 -18.57 -21.09 -6.69
C GLU A 377 -17.83 -22.27 -7.39
N PHE A 378 -16.69 -21.98 -8.01
CA PHE A 378 -15.91 -22.91 -8.81
C PHE A 378 -14.41 -22.75 -8.60
N SER A 379 -13.67 -23.81 -8.90
CA SER A 379 -12.20 -23.76 -8.88
C SER A 379 -11.64 -23.19 -10.17
N SER A 380 -10.52 -22.45 -10.05
CA SER A 380 -9.79 -21.92 -11.20
C SER A 380 -8.28 -22.08 -11.04
N THR A 381 -7.56 -22.09 -12.16
CA THR A 381 -6.10 -21.94 -12.18
C THR A 381 -5.77 -20.53 -12.66
N VAL A 382 -4.96 -19.84 -11.90
CA VAL A 382 -4.56 -18.44 -12.17
C VAL A 382 -3.09 -18.42 -12.54
N GLY A 383 -2.76 -17.78 -13.66
CA GLY A 383 -1.40 -17.49 -14.10
C GLY A 383 -1.22 -15.98 -14.32
N VAL A 384 -0.10 -15.44 -13.84
CA VAL A 384 0.30 -14.05 -14.10
C VAL A 384 1.78 -14.04 -14.43
N ALA A 385 2.17 -13.33 -15.48
CA ALA A 385 3.56 -13.16 -15.87
C ALA A 385 3.81 -11.71 -16.34
N ARG A 386 4.94 -11.14 -15.93
CA ARG A 386 5.43 -9.88 -16.46
C ARG A 386 6.93 -9.97 -16.74
N LEU A 387 7.32 -9.48 -17.90
CA LEU A 387 8.72 -9.33 -18.31
C LEU A 387 8.97 -7.85 -18.58
N ARG A 388 10.04 -7.30 -17.99
CA ARG A 388 10.43 -5.90 -18.11
C ARG A 388 11.88 -5.79 -18.54
N HIS A 389 12.14 -4.88 -19.48
CA HIS A 389 13.49 -4.48 -19.88
C HIS A 389 13.73 -3.01 -19.52
N ASP A 390 14.78 -2.77 -18.74
CA ASP A 390 15.18 -1.44 -18.26
C ASP A 390 16.23 -0.80 -19.17
N PHE A 391 16.10 0.50 -19.42
CA PHE A 391 17.10 1.33 -20.10
C PHE A 391 17.21 2.71 -19.41
N GLY A 392 18.30 2.92 -18.69
CA GLY A 392 18.45 4.08 -17.80
C GLY A 392 17.31 4.16 -16.78
N LYS A 393 16.66 5.33 -16.64
CA LYS A 393 15.49 5.52 -15.75
C LYS A 393 14.18 5.00 -16.33
N SER A 394 14.18 4.51 -17.55
CA SER A 394 13.00 4.12 -18.33
C SER A 394 12.88 2.61 -18.46
N PHE A 395 11.74 2.11 -18.92
CA PHE A 395 11.57 0.69 -19.22
C PHE A 395 10.49 0.45 -20.30
N ILE A 396 10.51 -0.75 -20.86
CA ILE A 396 9.42 -1.36 -21.61
C ILE A 396 9.11 -2.73 -21.00
N SER A 397 7.86 -3.12 -20.94
CA SER A 397 7.48 -4.41 -20.41
C SER A 397 6.28 -5.02 -21.11
N PHE A 398 6.00 -6.27 -20.80
CA PHE A 398 4.84 -7.02 -21.30
C PHE A 398 4.21 -7.79 -20.13
N LEU A 399 2.91 -7.60 -19.93
CA LEU A 399 2.10 -8.29 -18.94
C LEU A 399 1.20 -9.33 -19.63
N ALA A 400 1.03 -10.49 -18.99
CA ALA A 400 0.02 -11.48 -19.34
C ALA A 400 -0.61 -12.05 -18.07
N THR A 401 -1.94 -12.17 -18.08
CA THR A 401 -2.70 -12.87 -17.03
C THR A 401 -3.62 -13.89 -17.68
N ASP A 402 -3.84 -15.02 -17.00
CA ASP A 402 -4.70 -16.11 -17.46
C ASP A 402 -5.47 -16.67 -16.26
N ARG A 403 -6.77 -16.84 -16.41
CA ARG A 403 -7.62 -17.54 -15.46
C ARG A 403 -8.39 -18.60 -16.22
N GLU A 404 -8.09 -19.85 -15.94
CA GLU A 404 -8.76 -21.01 -16.51
C GLU A 404 -9.76 -21.59 -15.51
N VAL A 405 -11.02 -21.73 -15.93
CA VAL A 405 -12.12 -22.26 -15.12
C VAL A 405 -12.55 -23.62 -15.64
N THR A 406 -12.88 -24.53 -14.72
CA THR A 406 -13.44 -25.82 -15.09
C THR A 406 -14.68 -25.66 -15.99
N GLY A 407 -14.75 -26.39 -17.09
CA GLY A 407 -15.86 -26.25 -18.07
C GLY A 407 -15.51 -25.42 -19.31
N GLY A 408 -14.25 -24.94 -19.42
CA GLY A 408 -13.72 -24.26 -20.60
C GLY A 408 -14.05 -22.76 -20.67
N ALA A 409 -14.44 -22.15 -19.54
CA ALA A 409 -14.44 -20.70 -19.37
C ALA A 409 -13.02 -20.20 -19.08
N TYR A 410 -12.69 -19.02 -19.54
CA TYR A 410 -11.37 -18.43 -19.35
C TYR A 410 -11.42 -16.90 -19.41
N ASN A 411 -10.43 -16.25 -18.78
CA ASN A 411 -10.14 -14.83 -18.96
C ASN A 411 -8.63 -14.65 -19.17
N ARG A 412 -8.26 -14.08 -20.32
CA ARG A 412 -6.87 -13.81 -20.70
C ARG A 412 -6.69 -12.33 -21.00
N VAL A 413 -5.74 -11.71 -20.31
CA VAL A 413 -5.41 -10.30 -20.52
C VAL A 413 -3.92 -10.17 -20.77
N TYR A 414 -3.54 -9.49 -21.84
CA TYR A 414 -2.13 -9.34 -22.18
C TYR A 414 -1.86 -8.06 -22.99
N GLY A 415 -0.63 -7.56 -22.84
CA GLY A 415 -0.18 -6.42 -23.63
C GLY A 415 1.05 -5.73 -23.07
N PRO A 416 1.61 -4.78 -23.84
CA PRO A 416 2.78 -4.00 -23.47
C PRO A 416 2.45 -2.86 -22.51
N ASP A 417 3.45 -2.49 -21.69
CA ASP A 417 3.50 -1.23 -20.98
C ASP A 417 4.90 -0.63 -21.06
N PHE A 418 5.00 0.68 -20.86
CA PHE A 418 6.26 1.38 -20.88
C PHE A 418 6.26 2.57 -19.94
N GLN A 419 7.46 3.00 -19.54
CA GLN A 419 7.68 4.27 -18.90
C GLN A 419 8.93 4.92 -19.47
N TRP A 420 8.78 6.18 -19.89
CA TRP A 420 9.91 7.07 -20.15
C TRP A 420 10.01 8.10 -19.03
N LYS A 421 11.18 8.23 -18.43
CA LYS A 421 11.39 9.08 -17.26
C LYS A 421 12.73 9.82 -17.32
N ASN A 422 12.70 11.12 -17.00
CA ASN A 422 13.87 11.92 -16.68
C ASN A 422 13.66 12.65 -15.35
N ASP A 423 14.54 13.62 -15.02
CA ASP A 423 14.52 14.31 -13.72
C ASP A 423 13.20 15.04 -13.42
N HIS A 424 12.49 15.49 -14.44
CA HIS A 424 11.29 16.31 -14.30
C HIS A 424 10.06 15.76 -15.01
N HIS A 425 10.23 14.88 -15.98
CA HIS A 425 9.15 14.39 -16.83
C HIS A 425 9.02 12.88 -16.69
N THR A 426 7.78 12.41 -16.64
CA THR A 426 7.45 10.98 -16.71
C THR A 426 6.30 10.79 -17.69
N ILE A 427 6.42 9.85 -18.63
CA ILE A 427 5.36 9.37 -19.50
C ILE A 427 5.23 7.89 -19.25
N THR A 428 4.05 7.42 -18.91
CA THR A 428 3.76 6.00 -18.75
C THR A 428 2.54 5.62 -19.57
N GLY A 429 2.61 4.49 -20.24
CA GLY A 429 1.49 4.00 -21.02
C GLY A 429 1.38 2.50 -20.96
N GLN A 430 0.15 2.01 -21.10
CA GLN A 430 -0.18 0.60 -21.23
C GLN A 430 -1.30 0.39 -22.22
N TYR A 431 -1.21 -0.68 -22.98
CA TYR A 431 -2.27 -1.17 -23.82
C TYR A 431 -2.47 -2.66 -23.57
N LEU A 432 -3.64 -3.04 -23.11
CA LEU A 432 -4.01 -4.43 -22.83
C LEU A 432 -5.15 -4.86 -23.76
N PHE A 433 -5.10 -6.10 -24.17
CA PHE A 433 -6.18 -6.79 -24.85
C PHE A 433 -6.73 -7.88 -23.92
N SER A 434 -8.06 -8.03 -23.83
CA SER A 434 -8.73 -9.12 -23.12
C SER A 434 -9.45 -10.03 -24.11
N ASP A 435 -9.31 -11.34 -23.90
CA ASP A 435 -10.06 -12.40 -24.58
C ASP A 435 -10.64 -13.31 -23.48
N SER A 436 -11.95 -13.36 -23.41
CA SER A 436 -12.67 -14.04 -22.34
C SER A 436 -13.78 -14.91 -22.91
N ARG A 437 -14.00 -16.04 -22.23
CA ARG A 437 -15.23 -16.81 -22.35
C ARG A 437 -15.83 -16.94 -20.97
N THR A 438 -17.01 -16.37 -20.76
CA THR A 438 -17.67 -16.39 -19.45
C THR A 438 -18.09 -17.81 -19.06
N PRO A 439 -18.18 -18.11 -17.76
CA PRO A 439 -18.84 -19.34 -17.29
C PRO A 439 -20.27 -19.42 -17.81
N ASN A 440 -20.80 -20.63 -17.95
CA ASN A 440 -22.22 -20.82 -18.25
C ASN A 440 -23.00 -21.08 -16.96
N LEU A 441 -23.12 -20.03 -16.12
CA LEU A 441 -23.74 -20.01 -14.81
C LEU A 441 -24.65 -18.78 -14.66
N PRO A 442 -25.74 -18.68 -15.49
CA PRO A 442 -26.60 -17.50 -15.51
C PRO A 442 -27.34 -17.25 -14.18
N ASP A 443 -27.47 -18.26 -13.34
CA ASP A 443 -28.07 -18.14 -11.99
C ASP A 443 -27.18 -17.33 -11.02
N LEU A 444 -25.86 -17.30 -11.24
CA LEU A 444 -24.93 -16.49 -10.46
C LEU A 444 -24.79 -15.08 -11.00
N ALA A 445 -24.82 -14.92 -12.33
CA ALA A 445 -24.79 -13.60 -12.99
C ALA A 445 -25.34 -13.70 -14.42
N ALA A 446 -26.15 -12.74 -14.82
CA ALA A 446 -26.75 -12.70 -16.16
C ALA A 446 -25.72 -12.68 -17.29
N GLU A 447 -24.57 -12.05 -17.07
CA GLU A 447 -23.45 -12.02 -18.02
C GLU A 447 -22.79 -13.41 -18.20
N TRP A 448 -22.91 -14.31 -17.24
CA TRP A 448 -22.27 -15.63 -17.28
C TRP A 448 -23.10 -16.66 -18.04
N ASN A 449 -23.25 -16.44 -19.32
CA ASN A 449 -24.04 -17.24 -20.25
C ASN A 449 -23.20 -18.02 -21.29
N GLY A 450 -21.87 -18.12 -21.06
CA GLY A 450 -20.94 -18.80 -21.94
C GLY A 450 -20.49 -17.98 -23.15
N GLN A 451 -20.80 -16.68 -23.18
CA GLN A 451 -20.43 -15.78 -24.29
C GLN A 451 -18.94 -15.52 -24.38
N LYS A 452 -18.49 -15.10 -25.54
CA LYS A 452 -17.14 -14.59 -25.77
C LYS A 452 -17.16 -13.07 -25.74
N LEU A 453 -16.19 -12.49 -25.01
CA LEU A 453 -15.96 -11.06 -24.87
C LEU A 453 -14.53 -10.74 -25.29
N GLN A 454 -14.34 -9.79 -26.18
CA GLN A 454 -13.02 -9.37 -26.65
C GLN A 454 -12.95 -7.86 -26.72
N SER A 455 -11.98 -7.27 -26.00
CA SER A 455 -11.85 -5.81 -25.96
C SER A 455 -10.47 -5.38 -25.54
N HIS A 456 -10.28 -4.07 -25.38
CA HIS A 456 -9.03 -3.44 -24.99
C HIS A 456 -9.19 -2.51 -23.77
N ALA A 457 -8.06 -2.24 -23.13
CA ALA A 457 -7.90 -1.15 -22.17
C ALA A 457 -6.60 -0.41 -22.48
N ALA A 458 -6.67 0.89 -22.64
CA ALA A 458 -5.54 1.77 -22.84
C ALA A 458 -5.49 2.83 -21.76
N ASP A 459 -4.30 3.08 -21.24
CA ASP A 459 -4.02 4.12 -20.25
C ASP A 459 -2.71 4.80 -20.61
N LEU A 460 -2.71 6.13 -20.67
CA LEU A 460 -1.53 6.93 -20.97
C LEU A 460 -1.54 8.17 -20.08
N TRP A 461 -0.48 8.38 -19.30
CA TRP A 461 -0.36 9.59 -18.52
C TRP A 461 1.02 10.25 -18.65
N TYR A 462 1.01 11.55 -18.42
CA TYR A 462 2.19 12.39 -18.36
C TYR A 462 2.23 13.18 -17.07
N SER A 463 3.39 13.24 -16.44
CA SER A 463 3.67 14.03 -15.26
C SER A 463 4.89 14.92 -15.48
N TYR A 464 4.77 16.18 -15.08
CA TYR A 464 5.87 17.13 -14.92
C TYR A 464 5.98 17.54 -13.46
N SER A 465 7.18 17.53 -12.91
CA SER A 465 7.45 17.95 -11.54
C SER A 465 8.65 18.89 -11.47
N SER A 466 8.48 19.99 -10.75
CA SER A 466 9.55 20.93 -10.42
C SER A 466 9.34 21.51 -9.02
N LYS A 467 10.31 22.30 -8.54
CA LYS A 467 10.22 22.95 -7.22
C LYS A 467 8.96 23.81 -7.03
N TYR A 468 8.45 24.42 -8.10
CA TYR A 468 7.36 25.40 -8.03
C TYR A 468 6.11 24.99 -8.79
N TRP A 469 6.22 24.15 -9.81
CA TRP A 469 5.13 23.75 -10.67
C TRP A 469 5.09 22.25 -10.82
N ASP A 470 3.89 21.72 -10.83
CA ASP A 470 3.60 20.36 -11.20
C ASP A 470 2.40 20.32 -12.15
N PHE A 471 2.44 19.36 -13.06
CA PHE A 471 1.36 19.12 -14.02
C PHE A 471 1.21 17.60 -14.19
N PHE A 472 -0.02 17.14 -14.20
CA PHE A 472 -0.37 15.73 -14.47
C PHE A 472 -1.52 15.69 -15.46
N THR A 473 -1.46 14.78 -16.43
CA THR A 473 -2.60 14.50 -17.31
C THR A 473 -2.65 13.01 -17.64
N GLU A 474 -3.85 12.48 -17.77
CA GLU A 474 -4.12 11.06 -18.03
C GLU A 474 -5.25 10.92 -19.02
N GLY A 475 -5.09 10.00 -19.97
CA GLY A 475 -6.13 9.58 -20.91
C GLY A 475 -6.39 8.08 -20.81
N LYS A 476 -7.64 7.69 -20.67
CA LYS A 476 -8.08 6.29 -20.61
C LYS A 476 -9.06 5.99 -21.76
N ASP A 477 -8.98 4.77 -22.28
CA ASP A 477 -9.94 4.20 -23.24
C ASP A 477 -10.13 2.71 -22.91
N TYR A 478 -11.23 2.38 -22.24
CA TYR A 478 -11.57 1.03 -21.82
C TYR A 478 -12.84 0.60 -22.56
N GLY A 479 -12.72 -0.38 -23.45
CA GLY A 479 -13.82 -0.88 -24.23
C GLY A 479 -14.88 -1.62 -23.40
N ASP A 480 -16.11 -1.70 -23.92
CA ASP A 480 -17.29 -2.22 -23.19
C ASP A 480 -17.13 -3.68 -22.73
N GLU A 481 -16.49 -4.50 -23.53
CA GLU A 481 -16.31 -5.94 -23.27
C GLU A 481 -14.97 -6.28 -22.61
N PHE A 482 -14.21 -5.28 -22.14
CA PHE A 482 -12.95 -5.56 -21.43
C PHE A 482 -13.24 -6.21 -20.09
N ARG A 483 -12.60 -7.37 -19.83
CA ARG A 483 -12.70 -8.10 -18.57
C ARG A 483 -11.30 -8.48 -18.08
N ALA A 484 -11.06 -8.28 -16.79
CA ALA A 484 -9.81 -8.65 -16.11
C ALA A 484 -10.13 -9.35 -14.79
N ASP A 485 -10.50 -10.64 -14.86
CA ASP A 485 -10.95 -11.42 -13.69
C ASP A 485 -9.85 -11.65 -12.65
N ASN A 486 -8.59 -11.48 -13.05
CA ASN A 486 -7.44 -11.47 -12.14
C ASN A 486 -7.08 -10.07 -11.63
N GLY A 487 -7.84 -9.03 -12.01
CA GLY A 487 -7.56 -7.62 -11.77
C GLY A 487 -8.61 -6.93 -10.91
N PHE A 488 -8.42 -5.61 -10.78
CA PHE A 488 -9.39 -4.71 -10.21
C PHE A 488 -9.72 -3.61 -11.22
N VAL A 489 -10.70 -3.87 -12.08
CA VAL A 489 -11.18 -2.94 -13.10
C VAL A 489 -12.68 -2.74 -12.89
N PRO A 490 -13.10 -1.79 -12.03
CA PRO A 490 -14.50 -1.62 -11.66
C PRO A 490 -15.35 -0.90 -12.71
N GLN A 491 -14.72 -0.27 -13.71
CA GLN A 491 -15.43 0.48 -14.77
C GLN A 491 -14.84 0.16 -16.14
N VAL A 492 -15.69 -0.03 -17.12
CA VAL A 492 -15.36 -0.25 -18.55
C VAL A 492 -16.36 0.47 -19.44
N GLY A 493 -16.16 0.46 -20.76
CA GLY A 493 -17.05 1.12 -21.70
C GLY A 493 -16.95 2.63 -21.66
N TYR A 494 -15.78 3.17 -21.32
CA TYR A 494 -15.61 4.61 -21.15
C TYR A 494 -14.26 5.11 -21.66
N LYS A 495 -14.23 6.42 -21.91
CA LYS A 495 -13.04 7.23 -22.14
C LYS A 495 -12.96 8.32 -21.08
N ALA A 496 -11.79 8.52 -20.51
CA ALA A 496 -11.54 9.56 -19.53
C ALA A 496 -10.36 10.43 -19.95
N ASN A 497 -10.45 11.74 -19.64
CA ASN A 497 -9.37 12.68 -19.77
C ASN A 497 -9.29 13.51 -18.50
N TYR A 498 -8.19 13.40 -17.81
CA TYR A 498 -7.90 14.12 -16.55
C TYR A 498 -6.73 15.05 -16.73
N ALA A 499 -6.77 16.23 -16.10
CA ALA A 499 -5.64 17.14 -16.01
C ALA A 499 -5.62 17.85 -14.64
N GLU A 500 -4.45 17.96 -14.05
CA GLU A 500 -4.19 18.74 -12.82
C GLU A 500 -2.97 19.63 -13.02
N LEU A 501 -3.10 20.89 -12.65
CA LEU A 501 -2.01 21.87 -12.62
C LEU A 501 -1.85 22.40 -11.20
N GLY A 502 -0.64 22.30 -10.66
CA GLY A 502 -0.30 22.76 -9.32
C GLY A 502 0.79 23.82 -9.30
N ARG A 503 0.71 24.75 -8.34
CA ARG A 503 1.77 25.69 -8.00
C ARG A 503 2.09 25.61 -6.52
N THR A 504 3.37 25.36 -6.23
CA THR A 504 3.89 25.25 -4.86
C THR A 504 4.64 26.51 -4.45
N PHE A 505 4.35 26.98 -3.25
CA PHE A 505 5.00 28.08 -2.56
C PHE A 505 5.73 27.54 -1.33
N TRP A 506 6.91 28.11 -1.06
CA TRP A 506 7.76 27.75 0.09
C TRP A 506 7.90 28.96 1.01
N PRO A 507 6.88 29.27 1.85
CA PRO A 507 6.92 30.44 2.70
C PRO A 507 7.98 30.30 3.79
N LYS A 508 8.65 31.43 4.11
CA LYS A 508 9.50 31.54 5.30
C LYS A 508 8.65 31.83 6.55
N SER A 509 7.52 31.16 6.67
CA SER A 509 6.55 31.35 7.76
C SER A 509 6.97 30.61 9.01
N SER A 510 6.55 31.13 10.17
CA SER A 510 6.68 30.40 11.45
C SER A 510 5.75 29.19 11.53
N PHE A 511 4.69 29.11 10.75
CA PHE A 511 3.72 28.00 10.76
C PHE A 511 3.85 27.12 9.51
N PHE A 512 3.61 27.64 8.29
CA PHE A 512 3.61 26.85 7.06
C PHE A 512 5.03 26.62 6.53
N SER A 513 5.31 25.38 6.09
CA SER A 513 6.53 25.02 5.36
C SER A 513 6.30 24.91 3.85
N ARG A 514 5.09 24.57 3.42
CA ARG A 514 4.68 24.47 2.02
C ARG A 514 3.22 24.88 1.87
N ILE A 515 2.90 25.53 0.77
CA ILE A 515 1.52 25.77 0.32
C ILE A 515 1.46 25.42 -1.15
N ARG A 516 0.49 24.60 -1.56
CA ARG A 516 0.23 24.25 -2.96
C ARG A 516 -1.18 24.66 -3.34
N THR A 517 -1.34 25.45 -4.39
CA THR A 517 -2.63 25.69 -5.02
C THR A 517 -2.75 24.85 -6.28
N PHE A 518 -3.95 24.38 -6.61
CA PHE A 518 -4.14 23.51 -7.78
C PHE A 518 -5.51 23.67 -8.41
N ALA A 519 -5.57 23.32 -9.69
CA ALA A 519 -6.79 23.24 -10.48
C ALA A 519 -6.87 21.86 -11.14
N ILE A 520 -8.09 21.28 -11.20
CA ILE A 520 -8.36 19.97 -11.81
C ILE A 520 -9.46 20.14 -12.84
N ALA A 521 -9.30 19.46 -13.98
CA ALA A 521 -10.34 19.26 -14.98
C ALA A 521 -10.39 17.79 -15.38
N GLU A 522 -11.60 17.24 -15.51
CA GLU A 522 -11.83 15.85 -15.93
C GLU A 522 -13.08 15.79 -16.79
N TYR A 523 -13.04 14.92 -17.78
CA TYR A 523 -14.18 14.64 -18.66
C TYR A 523 -14.19 13.16 -19.07
N ASP A 524 -15.28 12.48 -18.72
CA ASP A 524 -15.49 11.08 -19.06
C ASP A 524 -16.73 10.93 -19.94
N SER A 525 -16.66 10.02 -20.90
CA SER A 525 -17.74 9.67 -21.80
C SER A 525 -17.80 8.16 -22.00
N GLU A 526 -18.98 7.66 -22.34
CA GLU A 526 -19.13 6.32 -22.90
C GLU A 526 -18.41 6.22 -24.26
N GLN A 527 -18.24 5.01 -24.77
CA GLN A 527 -17.58 4.78 -26.07
C GLN A 527 -18.32 5.49 -27.23
N ASN A 528 -19.62 5.67 -27.12
CA ASN A 528 -20.46 6.39 -28.10
C ASN A 528 -20.37 7.93 -27.97
N GLY A 529 -19.63 8.46 -26.98
CA GLY A 529 -19.45 9.87 -26.71
C GLY A 529 -20.46 10.48 -25.74
N ALA A 530 -21.40 9.71 -25.19
CA ALA A 530 -22.34 10.22 -24.21
C ALA A 530 -21.62 10.54 -22.89
N GLN A 531 -21.84 11.73 -22.34
CA GLN A 531 -21.16 12.20 -21.12
C GLN A 531 -21.49 11.32 -19.91
N LEU A 532 -20.47 10.86 -19.20
CA LEU A 532 -20.58 10.15 -17.92
C LEU A 532 -20.26 11.06 -16.75
N TYR A 533 -19.17 11.80 -16.85
CA TYR A 533 -18.68 12.66 -15.78
C TYR A 533 -17.99 13.90 -16.33
N ARG A 534 -18.04 14.98 -15.58
CA ARG A 534 -17.24 16.18 -15.81
C ARG A 534 -16.93 16.82 -14.48
N LEU A 535 -15.68 17.24 -14.28
CA LEU A 535 -15.19 17.94 -13.10
C LEU A 535 -14.44 19.20 -13.48
N LEU A 536 -14.75 20.28 -12.77
CA LEU A 536 -13.88 21.45 -12.64
C LEU A 536 -13.68 21.70 -11.14
N SER A 537 -12.43 21.79 -10.71
CA SER A 537 -12.14 21.90 -9.29
C SER A 537 -10.94 22.80 -9.04
N PHE A 538 -10.98 23.53 -7.91
CA PHE A 538 -9.90 24.38 -7.44
C PHE A 538 -9.64 24.08 -5.98
N GLY A 539 -8.38 24.09 -5.59
CA GLY A 539 -8.03 23.76 -4.22
C GLY A 539 -6.68 24.30 -3.78
N PHE A 540 -6.42 24.09 -2.51
CA PHE A 540 -5.12 24.34 -1.92
C PHE A 540 -4.77 23.23 -0.94
N GLY A 541 -3.48 23.03 -0.73
CA GLY A 541 -2.93 22.17 0.32
C GLY A 541 -1.80 22.85 1.04
N SER A 542 -1.54 22.49 2.28
CA SER A 542 -0.43 23.04 3.06
C SER A 542 0.16 22.01 4.02
N ASP A 543 1.47 22.16 4.31
CA ASP A 543 2.16 21.47 5.39
C ASP A 543 2.70 22.50 6.38
N GLY A 544 2.77 22.13 7.66
CA GLY A 544 3.19 23.09 8.68
C GLY A 544 3.61 22.49 10.02
N LYS A 545 3.54 23.34 11.07
CA LYS A 545 3.75 22.91 12.45
C LYS A 545 2.72 21.89 12.89
N TYR A 546 3.05 21.16 13.94
CA TYR A 546 2.26 20.01 14.43
C TYR A 546 2.14 18.90 13.38
N GLN A 547 3.12 18.83 12.46
CA GLN A 547 3.12 17.92 11.32
C GLN A 547 1.81 17.99 10.53
N SER A 548 1.22 19.20 10.51
CA SER A 548 -0.08 19.40 9.88
C SER A 548 0.01 19.20 8.38
N PHE A 549 -1.01 18.57 7.86
CA PHE A 549 -1.34 18.51 6.44
C PHE A 549 -2.78 18.96 6.26
N SER A 550 -3.01 19.84 5.29
CA SER A 550 -4.32 20.37 4.97
C SER A 550 -4.52 20.33 3.47
N ARG A 551 -5.67 19.84 3.02
CA ARG A 551 -6.08 19.89 1.61
C ARG A 551 -7.57 20.20 1.52
N TRP A 552 -7.89 21.29 0.86
CA TRP A 552 -9.26 21.73 0.59
C TRP A 552 -9.48 21.85 -0.90
N ARG A 553 -10.63 21.40 -1.35
CA ARG A 553 -10.98 21.41 -2.77
C ARG A 553 -12.47 21.66 -2.93
N TYR A 554 -12.81 22.72 -3.68
CA TYR A 554 -14.15 22.91 -4.19
C TYR A 554 -14.28 22.25 -5.55
N ALA A 555 -15.31 21.43 -5.72
CA ALA A 555 -15.61 20.67 -6.91
C ALA A 555 -16.97 21.05 -7.49
N TYR A 556 -16.99 21.39 -8.77
CA TYR A 556 -18.20 21.50 -9.60
C TYR A 556 -18.22 20.32 -10.56
N GLU A 557 -19.22 19.47 -10.42
CA GLU A 557 -19.27 18.19 -11.10
C GLU A 557 -20.58 18.02 -11.87
N THR A 558 -20.53 17.28 -12.96
CA THR A 558 -21.70 16.71 -13.63
C THR A 558 -21.55 15.21 -13.62
N VAL A 559 -22.53 14.49 -13.09
CA VAL A 559 -22.49 13.05 -12.88
C VAL A 559 -23.70 12.40 -13.55
N ARG A 560 -23.48 11.35 -14.37
CA ARG A 560 -24.55 10.54 -14.92
C ARG A 560 -25.07 9.54 -13.88
N ALA A 561 -26.39 9.44 -13.77
CA ALA A 561 -27.08 8.37 -13.06
C ALA A 561 -28.31 7.97 -13.87
N GLY A 562 -28.37 6.73 -14.32
CA GLY A 562 -29.33 6.30 -15.32
C GLY A 562 -29.20 7.15 -16.59
N ASP A 563 -30.32 7.63 -17.09
CA ASP A 563 -30.40 8.49 -18.29
C ASP A 563 -30.17 9.98 -18.00
N LYS A 564 -29.96 10.36 -16.73
CA LYS A 564 -29.90 11.77 -16.31
C LYS A 564 -28.49 12.21 -16.01
N LEU A 565 -28.24 13.50 -16.25
CA LEU A 565 -27.02 14.20 -15.82
C LEU A 565 -27.37 15.14 -14.66
N PHE A 566 -26.69 14.97 -13.55
CA PHE A 566 -26.87 15.79 -12.35
C PHE A 566 -25.67 16.69 -12.15
N GLN A 567 -25.92 17.98 -11.95
CA GLN A 567 -24.90 18.93 -11.55
C GLN A 567 -24.85 18.97 -10.03
N ARG A 568 -23.65 18.86 -9.45
CA ARG A 568 -23.45 18.93 -8.00
C ARG A 568 -22.23 19.79 -7.64
N HIS A 569 -22.30 20.35 -6.44
CA HIS A 569 -21.25 21.13 -5.84
C HIS A 569 -20.82 20.49 -4.54
N GLN A 570 -19.52 20.30 -4.34
CA GLN A 570 -18.97 19.70 -3.13
C GLN A 570 -17.74 20.48 -2.65
N LEU A 571 -17.62 20.62 -1.34
CA LEU A 571 -16.40 21.01 -0.65
C LEU A 571 -15.79 19.73 -0.05
N LEU A 572 -14.62 19.34 -0.55
CA LEU A 572 -13.86 18.20 -0.05
C LEU A 572 -12.72 18.70 0.84
N TYR A 573 -12.45 18.00 1.92
CA TYR A 573 -11.42 18.37 2.88
C TYR A 573 -10.67 17.16 3.39
N ASN A 574 -9.39 17.39 3.74
CA ASN A 574 -8.54 16.44 4.44
C ASN A 574 -7.59 17.25 5.34
N GLU A 575 -7.71 17.03 6.65
CA GLU A 575 -6.93 17.70 7.68
C GLU A 575 -6.23 16.68 8.56
N GLN A 576 -4.98 16.91 8.88
CA GLN A 576 -4.18 16.02 9.76
C GLN A 576 -3.30 16.86 10.68
N PHE A 577 -3.15 16.38 11.93
CA PHE A 577 -2.32 17.00 12.94
C PHE A 577 -1.67 15.94 13.83
N SER A 578 -0.46 16.24 14.31
CA SER A 578 0.21 15.51 15.40
C SER A 578 0.50 16.49 16.53
N LEU A 579 -0.21 16.39 17.64
CA LEU A 579 -0.13 17.38 18.71
C LEU A 579 1.07 17.15 19.63
N ASN A 580 1.30 15.90 20.04
CA ASN A 580 2.37 15.50 20.94
C ASN A 580 2.55 13.96 20.94
N LYS A 581 3.43 13.43 21.77
CA LYS A 581 3.71 11.99 21.86
C LYS A 581 2.54 11.12 22.34
N THR A 582 1.53 11.72 22.99
CA THR A 582 0.34 11.00 23.45
C THR A 582 -0.77 11.04 22.37
N VAL A 583 -1.03 12.21 21.79
CA VAL A 583 -1.97 12.36 20.67
C VAL A 583 -1.16 12.51 19.41
N THR A 584 -0.79 11.39 18.82
CA THR A 584 0.16 11.32 17.71
C THR A 584 -0.48 11.58 16.34
N TYR A 585 -1.78 11.44 16.25
CA TYR A 585 -2.52 11.71 15.03
C TYR A 585 -3.97 12.13 15.34
N ILE A 586 -4.42 13.17 14.69
CA ILE A 586 -5.82 13.55 14.55
C ILE A 586 -6.05 13.85 13.08
N GLY A 587 -7.07 13.26 12.49
CA GLY A 587 -7.44 13.47 11.09
C GLY A 587 -8.93 13.68 10.92
N PHE A 588 -9.28 14.47 9.91
CA PHE A 588 -10.66 14.69 9.45
C PHE A 588 -10.64 14.70 7.93
N SER A 589 -11.42 13.83 7.30
CA SER A 589 -11.62 13.83 5.85
C SER A 589 -13.08 13.73 5.49
N GLY A 590 -13.40 14.04 4.24
CA GLY A 590 -14.75 13.89 3.74
C GLY A 590 -15.17 14.98 2.75
N TRP A 591 -16.49 15.09 2.58
CA TRP A 591 -17.10 16.10 1.72
C TRP A 591 -18.40 16.64 2.35
N ILE A 592 -18.77 17.85 1.95
CA ILE A 592 -20.04 18.50 2.29
C ILE A 592 -20.61 19.11 1.01
N GLY A 593 -21.91 18.92 0.75
CA GLY A 593 -22.56 19.54 -0.40
C GLY A 593 -23.69 18.70 -1.00
N GLN A 594 -23.79 18.77 -2.32
CA GLN A 594 -24.79 18.02 -3.08
C GLN A 594 -24.28 16.63 -3.43
N GLN A 595 -25.17 15.64 -3.41
CA GLN A 595 -24.85 14.27 -3.80
C GLN A 595 -26.04 13.64 -4.55
N VAL A 596 -25.74 12.77 -5.50
CA VAL A 596 -26.74 12.02 -6.23
C VAL A 596 -27.21 10.83 -5.40
N ASP A 597 -28.51 10.70 -5.21
CA ASP A 597 -29.14 9.45 -4.77
C ASP A 597 -29.22 8.52 -6.00
N PHE A 598 -28.19 7.66 -6.12
CA PHE A 598 -28.08 6.78 -7.30
C PHE A 598 -29.18 5.76 -7.39
N ALA A 599 -29.69 5.32 -6.25
CA ALA A 599 -30.79 4.35 -6.17
C ALA A 599 -32.11 4.89 -6.70
N ASN A 600 -32.36 6.19 -6.52
CA ASN A 600 -33.64 6.82 -6.92
C ASN A 600 -33.49 7.92 -7.98
N LEU A 601 -32.28 8.07 -8.58
CA LEU A 601 -31.98 8.98 -9.71
C LEU A 601 -32.41 10.43 -9.48
N ARG A 602 -32.02 11.01 -8.33
CA ARG A 602 -32.33 12.38 -7.91
C ARG A 602 -31.14 13.04 -7.19
N LEU A 603 -31.15 14.37 -7.15
CA LEU A 603 -30.14 15.15 -6.43
C LEU A 603 -30.59 15.39 -4.99
N GLY A 604 -29.68 15.22 -4.04
CA GLY A 604 -29.86 15.53 -2.63
C GLY A 604 -28.73 16.40 -2.08
N ARG A 605 -28.78 16.64 -0.76
CA ARG A 605 -27.73 17.31 0.02
C ARG A 605 -27.26 16.39 1.14
N GLY A 606 -25.98 16.42 1.43
CA GLY A 606 -25.42 15.57 2.46
C GLY A 606 -24.01 15.92 2.83
N ALA A 607 -23.43 15.05 3.60
CA ALA A 607 -22.01 15.10 3.94
C ALA A 607 -21.50 13.70 4.25
N ASP A 608 -20.20 13.57 4.15
CA ASP A 608 -19.38 12.50 4.64
C ASP A 608 -18.32 13.09 5.56
N ILE A 609 -18.22 12.58 6.78
CA ILE A 609 -17.30 13.06 7.81
C ILE A 609 -16.58 11.85 8.41
N GLU A 610 -15.28 11.79 8.25
CA GLU A 610 -14.42 10.69 8.70
C GLU A 610 -13.37 11.18 9.72
N PRO A 611 -13.70 11.25 11.02
CA PRO A 611 -12.73 11.53 12.06
C PRO A 611 -11.84 10.33 12.34
N GLN A 612 -10.56 10.60 12.61
CA GLN A 612 -9.56 9.60 12.98
C GLN A 612 -8.68 10.14 14.11
N ALA A 613 -8.25 9.27 15.01
CA ALA A 613 -7.26 9.63 16.03
C ALA A 613 -6.39 8.42 16.40
N THR A 614 -5.10 8.68 16.63
CA THR A 614 -4.19 7.72 17.27
C THR A 614 -3.71 8.30 18.58
N ILE A 615 -3.99 7.60 19.67
CA ILE A 615 -3.62 7.98 21.03
C ILE A 615 -2.70 6.93 21.62
N ARG A 616 -1.58 7.38 22.20
CA ARG A 616 -0.57 6.54 22.86
C ARG A 616 -0.44 6.97 24.32
N PRO A 617 -1.25 6.42 25.23
CA PRO A 617 -1.18 6.76 26.66
C PRO A 617 0.16 6.36 27.29
N THR A 618 0.77 5.30 26.76
CA THR A 618 2.10 4.81 27.12
C THR A 618 2.84 4.36 25.87
N ASP A 619 4.14 4.12 25.96
CA ASP A 619 4.92 3.57 24.83
C ASP A 619 4.48 2.15 24.42
N HIS A 620 3.72 1.44 25.28
CA HIS A 620 3.21 0.09 25.06
C HIS A 620 1.78 0.04 24.52
N LEU A 621 0.95 1.06 24.78
CA LEU A 621 -0.47 1.06 24.43
C LEU A 621 -0.77 2.05 23.32
N GLN A 622 -1.28 1.56 22.19
CA GLN A 622 -1.81 2.38 21.12
C GLN A 622 -3.31 2.14 20.93
N LEU A 623 -4.04 3.22 20.82
CA LEU A 623 -5.47 3.26 20.51
C LEU A 623 -5.66 3.97 19.18
N ASP A 624 -6.13 3.25 18.16
CA ASP A 624 -6.52 3.80 16.87
C ASP A 624 -8.05 3.88 16.82
N LEU A 625 -8.55 5.08 16.72
CA LEU A 625 -9.97 5.40 16.63
C LEU A 625 -10.27 5.85 15.20
N ARG A 626 -11.29 5.28 14.58
CA ARG A 626 -11.81 5.72 13.29
C ARG A 626 -13.33 5.82 13.41
N GLY A 627 -13.87 6.94 12.96
CA GLY A 627 -15.27 7.16 12.79
C GLY A 627 -15.61 7.45 11.33
N GLY A 628 -16.84 7.28 10.95
CA GLY A 628 -17.40 7.70 9.68
C GLY A 628 -18.88 7.94 9.83
N VAL A 629 -19.38 9.05 9.33
CA VAL A 629 -20.80 9.30 9.20
C VAL A 629 -21.10 9.92 7.85
N GLN A 630 -21.93 9.25 7.08
CA GLN A 630 -22.43 9.74 5.80
C GLN A 630 -23.95 9.83 5.84
N TRP A 631 -24.49 10.90 5.29
CA TRP A 631 -25.93 11.04 5.15
C TRP A 631 -26.30 11.75 3.85
N LEU A 632 -27.52 11.49 3.42
CA LEU A 632 -28.13 12.12 2.28
C LEU A 632 -29.57 12.52 2.60
N SER A 633 -29.94 13.75 2.27
CA SER A 633 -31.31 14.27 2.37
C SER A 633 -31.77 14.74 0.99
N VAL A 634 -33.08 14.63 0.75
CA VAL A 634 -33.72 15.05 -0.51
C VAL A 634 -34.96 15.87 -0.21
N PRO A 635 -35.35 16.77 -1.10
CA PRO A 635 -36.68 17.38 -1.01
C PRO A 635 -37.79 16.31 -1.08
N PHE A 636 -38.69 16.31 -0.11
CA PHE A 636 -39.85 15.43 -0.07
C PHE A 636 -41.02 16.16 0.50
N GLU A 637 -42.15 16.24 -0.23
CA GLU A 637 -43.33 17.07 0.12
C GLU A 637 -42.91 18.54 0.35
N ASN A 638 -43.00 19.02 1.59
CA ASN A 638 -42.68 20.40 1.99
C ASN A 638 -41.44 20.49 2.88
N SER A 639 -40.64 19.42 2.99
CA SER A 639 -39.43 19.31 3.84
C SER A 639 -38.22 18.74 3.10
N GLU A 640 -37.07 18.79 3.73
CA GLU A 640 -35.90 17.96 3.36
C GLU A 640 -35.89 16.73 4.29
N ASP A 641 -36.13 15.55 3.73
CA ASP A 641 -36.17 14.30 4.48
C ASP A 641 -34.91 13.48 4.24
N ARG A 642 -34.50 12.78 5.29
CA ARG A 642 -33.27 11.98 5.33
C ARG A 642 -33.48 10.64 4.64
N VAL A 643 -32.80 10.43 3.46
CA VAL A 643 -32.84 9.17 2.72
C VAL A 643 -32.16 8.06 3.51
N PHE A 644 -30.93 8.34 3.96
CA PHE A 644 -30.17 7.43 4.81
C PHE A 644 -29.18 8.15 5.70
N THR A 645 -28.79 7.47 6.77
CA THR A 645 -27.59 7.76 7.56
C THR A 645 -26.82 6.47 7.76
N SER A 646 -25.54 6.45 7.33
CA SER A 646 -24.62 5.35 7.55
C SER A 646 -23.52 5.79 8.50
N GLN A 647 -23.17 4.92 9.45
CA GLN A 647 -22.18 5.20 10.49
C GLN A 647 -21.21 4.02 10.62
N ILE A 648 -19.95 4.33 10.86
CA ILE A 648 -18.90 3.36 11.21
C ILE A 648 -18.15 3.89 12.41
N GLU A 649 -17.97 3.07 13.42
CA GLU A 649 -17.05 3.31 14.53
C GLU A 649 -16.10 2.11 14.65
N ARG A 650 -14.81 2.38 14.69
CA ARG A 650 -13.77 1.36 14.89
C ARG A 650 -12.78 1.79 15.96
N LEU A 651 -12.60 0.93 16.94
CA LEU A 651 -11.52 0.99 17.90
C LEU A 651 -10.56 -0.19 17.65
N ARG A 652 -9.29 0.12 17.44
CA ARG A 652 -8.21 -0.86 17.49
C ARG A 652 -7.29 -0.50 18.66
N ALA A 653 -7.24 -1.34 19.67
CA ALA A 653 -6.36 -1.23 20.82
C ALA A 653 -5.26 -2.29 20.71
N THR A 654 -4.01 -1.85 20.70
CA THR A 654 -2.85 -2.74 20.67
C THR A 654 -1.97 -2.48 21.89
N TYR A 655 -1.77 -3.50 22.71
CA TYR A 655 -0.80 -3.49 23.79
C TYR A 655 0.41 -4.34 23.39
N THR A 656 1.54 -3.69 23.17
CA THR A 656 2.80 -4.32 22.75
C THR A 656 3.69 -4.52 23.98
N PHE A 657 3.88 -5.75 24.41
CA PHE A 657 4.72 -6.10 25.56
C PHE A 657 6.20 -5.84 25.27
N ASN A 658 6.65 -6.19 24.08
CA ASN A 658 7.98 -5.99 23.52
C ASN A 658 7.96 -6.19 22.01
N SER A 659 9.08 -6.06 21.31
CA SER A 659 9.21 -6.22 19.86
C SER A 659 8.74 -7.60 19.30
N LYS A 660 8.43 -8.58 20.16
CA LYS A 660 8.05 -9.96 19.77
C LYS A 660 6.63 -10.34 20.17
N MET A 661 5.98 -9.56 21.04
CA MET A 661 4.72 -10.01 21.65
C MET A 661 3.73 -8.85 21.80
N PHE A 662 2.51 -9.07 21.32
CA PHE A 662 1.41 -8.11 21.48
C PHE A 662 0.05 -8.77 21.68
N LEU A 663 -0.86 -8.00 22.24
CA LEU A 663 -2.30 -8.28 22.32
C LEU A 663 -3.05 -7.19 21.58
N ARG A 664 -3.92 -7.55 20.64
CA ARG A 664 -4.72 -6.62 19.85
C ARG A 664 -6.21 -6.93 19.97
N THR A 665 -6.98 -5.89 20.23
CA THR A 665 -8.45 -5.94 20.21
C THR A 665 -8.96 -5.00 19.15
N ILE A 666 -9.92 -5.44 18.34
CA ILE A 666 -10.64 -4.62 17.37
C ILE A 666 -12.13 -4.72 17.68
N LEU A 667 -12.78 -3.57 17.82
CA LEU A 667 -14.23 -3.44 17.89
C LEU A 667 -14.66 -2.57 16.72
N GLN A 668 -15.59 -3.04 15.90
CA GLN A 668 -16.08 -2.33 14.73
C GLN A 668 -17.58 -2.42 14.65
N ASN A 669 -18.25 -1.27 14.73
CA ASN A 669 -19.67 -1.11 14.55
C ASN A 669 -19.93 -0.44 13.21
N GLN A 670 -20.88 -0.96 12.46
CA GLN A 670 -21.40 -0.36 11.24
C GLN A 670 -22.92 -0.38 11.29
N ARG A 671 -23.55 0.75 11.01
CA ARG A 671 -25.01 0.88 10.95
C ARG A 671 -25.44 1.75 9.80
N THR A 672 -26.53 1.36 9.16
CA THR A 672 -27.23 2.15 8.14
C THR A 672 -28.71 2.17 8.47
N ASN A 673 -29.25 3.38 8.57
CA ASN A 673 -30.69 3.63 8.74
C ASN A 673 -31.22 4.28 7.47
N ARG A 674 -32.35 3.79 6.96
CA ARG A 674 -33.01 4.27 5.72
C ARG A 674 -34.48 4.64 6.02
N ASP A 675 -34.93 5.69 5.37
CA ASP A 675 -36.37 6.00 5.35
C ASP A 675 -37.00 5.31 4.13
N GLN A 676 -37.73 4.23 4.37
CA GLN A 676 -38.32 3.38 3.32
C GLN A 676 -39.31 4.17 2.42
N ARG A 677 -39.94 5.25 2.92
CA ARG A 677 -40.86 6.09 2.14
C ARG A 677 -40.17 6.78 0.95
N LEU A 678 -38.87 6.98 1.06
CA LEU A 678 -38.05 7.69 0.08
C LEU A 678 -37.43 6.77 -1.01
N TYR A 679 -37.74 5.49 -0.97
CA TYR A 679 -37.25 4.52 -1.97
C TYR A 679 -38.40 4.05 -2.85
N SER A 680 -38.13 3.88 -4.14
CA SER A 680 -39.09 3.36 -5.12
C SER A 680 -39.17 1.82 -5.13
N PHE A 681 -38.37 1.16 -4.29
CA PHE A 681 -38.31 -0.30 -4.14
C PHE A 681 -38.11 -0.67 -2.67
N ALA A 682 -38.34 -1.93 -2.31
CA ALA A 682 -38.21 -2.38 -0.93
C ALA A 682 -36.75 -2.34 -0.46
N VAL A 683 -36.51 -1.70 0.67
CA VAL A 683 -35.21 -1.65 1.35
C VAL A 683 -35.39 -1.97 2.83
N ASN A 684 -34.36 -2.56 3.45
CA ASN A 684 -34.33 -2.74 4.89
C ASN A 684 -34.16 -1.38 5.58
N GLN A 685 -35.01 -1.08 6.57
CA GLN A 685 -34.94 0.16 7.35
C GLN A 685 -33.61 0.24 8.10
N HIS A 686 -33.17 -0.85 8.69
CA HIS A 686 -31.91 -0.96 9.42
C HIS A 686 -31.01 -2.03 8.79
N GLY A 687 -29.71 -1.84 8.88
CA GLY A 687 -28.70 -2.79 8.46
C GLY A 687 -27.35 -2.48 9.08
N GLY A 688 -26.46 -3.43 9.06
CA GLY A 688 -25.10 -3.26 9.58
C GLY A 688 -24.60 -4.47 10.35
N SER A 689 -23.50 -4.28 11.06
CA SER A 689 -22.84 -5.34 11.83
C SER A 689 -22.04 -4.79 13.00
N LEU A 690 -21.83 -5.64 14.00
CA LEU A 690 -20.88 -5.45 15.09
C LEU A 690 -19.87 -6.60 15.04
N ALA A 691 -18.61 -6.28 14.75
CA ALA A 691 -17.50 -7.22 14.74
C ALA A 691 -16.58 -6.96 15.94
N SER A 692 -16.20 -8.01 16.64
CA SER A 692 -15.16 -7.97 17.66
C SER A 692 -14.08 -9.02 17.39
N GLN A 693 -12.82 -8.64 17.55
CA GLN A 693 -11.67 -9.51 17.37
C GLN A 693 -10.69 -9.33 18.52
N LEU A 694 -10.13 -10.43 18.99
CA LEU A 694 -9.04 -10.45 19.95
C LEU A 694 -7.92 -11.33 19.37
N LEU A 695 -6.71 -10.82 19.31
CA LEU A 695 -5.55 -11.55 18.82
C LEU A 695 -4.37 -11.40 19.79
N PHE A 696 -3.88 -12.51 20.31
CA PHE A 696 -2.57 -12.60 20.92
C PHE A 696 -1.58 -13.13 19.89
N ALA A 697 -0.40 -12.47 19.79
CA ALA A 697 0.66 -12.84 18.88
C ALA A 697 2.01 -12.92 19.61
N TYR A 698 2.77 -13.95 19.32
CA TYR A 698 4.17 -14.10 19.68
C TYR A 698 4.98 -14.39 18.42
N LYS A 699 5.94 -13.52 18.08
CA LYS A 699 6.74 -13.57 16.84
C LYS A 699 8.22 -13.56 17.21
N LEU A 700 8.93 -14.65 16.95
CA LEU A 700 10.41 -14.65 17.02
C LEU A 700 11.01 -13.98 15.76
N ASN A 701 10.42 -14.26 14.61
CA ASN A 701 10.61 -13.60 13.33
C ASN A 701 9.28 -13.68 12.55
N TRP A 702 9.22 -13.15 11.34
CA TRP A 702 7.98 -13.09 10.56
C TRP A 702 7.39 -14.47 10.17
N GLN A 703 8.20 -15.55 10.13
CA GLN A 703 7.74 -16.91 9.84
C GLN A 703 7.70 -17.84 11.06
N THR A 704 8.40 -17.50 12.15
CA THR A 704 8.33 -18.28 13.42
C THR A 704 7.39 -17.56 14.38
N VAL A 705 6.15 -17.99 14.38
CA VAL A 705 5.04 -17.28 15.02
C VAL A 705 4.09 -18.20 15.75
N MET A 706 3.43 -17.66 16.78
CA MET A 706 2.28 -18.28 17.44
C MET A 706 1.16 -17.26 17.53
N TYR A 707 -0.03 -17.66 17.12
CA TYR A 707 -1.23 -16.83 17.20
C TYR A 707 -2.36 -17.56 17.94
N LEU A 708 -3.09 -16.81 18.76
CA LEU A 708 -4.35 -17.21 19.35
C LEU A 708 -5.37 -16.12 19.09
N GLY A 709 -6.45 -16.44 18.39
CA GLY A 709 -7.44 -15.47 17.99
C GLY A 709 -8.87 -15.89 18.34
N TYR A 710 -9.70 -14.88 18.62
CA TYR A 710 -11.13 -14.96 18.81
C TYR A 710 -11.81 -13.91 17.95
N GLY A 711 -12.92 -14.27 17.31
CA GLY A 711 -13.78 -13.35 16.56
C GLY A 711 -15.25 -13.61 16.84
N ASP A 712 -16.05 -12.54 16.93
CA ASP A 712 -17.53 -12.57 17.04
C ASP A 712 -18.08 -11.56 16.05
N LEU A 713 -19.02 -11.97 15.22
CA LEU A 713 -19.73 -11.15 14.26
C LEU A 713 -21.23 -11.21 14.56
N ARG A 714 -21.84 -10.05 14.65
CA ARG A 714 -23.28 -9.88 14.81
C ARG A 714 -23.84 -9.02 13.68
N GLY A 715 -25.02 -9.35 13.20
CA GLY A 715 -25.77 -8.57 12.23
C GLY A 715 -26.83 -7.72 12.90
N VAL A 716 -27.25 -6.64 12.23
CA VAL A 716 -28.35 -5.79 12.66
C VAL A 716 -29.66 -6.29 12.04
N THR A 717 -30.69 -6.53 12.87
CA THR A 717 -32.02 -6.89 12.39
C THR A 717 -32.67 -5.74 11.63
N ALA A 718 -33.42 -6.07 10.57
CA ALA A 718 -33.97 -5.07 9.66
C ALA A 718 -35.07 -4.17 10.30
N GLU A 719 -35.83 -4.70 11.26
CA GLU A 719 -36.96 -4.03 11.86
C GLU A 719 -36.64 -3.38 13.21
N GLU A 720 -36.00 -4.13 14.12
CA GLU A 720 -35.78 -3.71 15.50
C GLU A 720 -34.41 -3.04 15.75
N ALA A 721 -33.52 -3.04 14.75
CA ALA A 721 -32.15 -2.55 14.86
C ALA A 721 -31.33 -3.20 16.00
N THR A 722 -31.66 -4.44 16.38
CA THR A 722 -30.95 -5.20 17.41
C THR A 722 -29.76 -5.96 16.82
N PHE A 723 -28.75 -6.23 17.64
CA PHE A 723 -27.58 -7.04 17.24
C PHE A 723 -27.81 -8.51 17.56
N GLU A 724 -27.95 -9.31 16.52
CA GLU A 724 -28.08 -10.77 16.63
C GLU A 724 -26.82 -11.49 16.15
N PRO A 725 -26.44 -12.62 16.78
CA PRO A 725 -25.28 -13.39 16.38
C PRO A 725 -25.33 -13.84 14.91
N LEU A 726 -24.19 -13.77 14.20
CA LEU A 726 -24.00 -14.33 12.86
C LEU A 726 -22.94 -15.41 12.85
N SER A 727 -21.76 -15.12 13.40
CA SER A 727 -20.68 -16.11 13.46
C SER A 727 -19.78 -15.88 14.66
N ARG A 728 -19.10 -16.95 15.08
CA ARG A 728 -18.09 -16.93 16.12
C ARG A 728 -16.93 -17.82 15.73
N SER A 729 -15.71 -17.34 15.90
CA SER A 729 -14.51 -18.08 15.52
C SER A 729 -13.47 -18.08 16.64
N VAL A 730 -12.78 -19.22 16.77
CA VAL A 730 -11.58 -19.35 17.58
C VAL A 730 -10.53 -20.05 16.73
N PHE A 731 -9.30 -19.55 16.75
CA PHE A 731 -8.21 -20.23 16.06
C PHE A 731 -6.91 -20.17 16.87
N PHE A 732 -6.09 -21.19 16.66
CA PHE A 732 -4.72 -21.27 17.15
C PHE A 732 -3.82 -21.68 15.98
N LYS A 733 -2.69 -20.99 15.79
CA LYS A 733 -1.71 -21.26 14.73
C LYS A 733 -0.30 -21.20 15.28
N VAL A 734 0.54 -22.15 14.87
CA VAL A 734 1.98 -22.15 15.10
C VAL A 734 2.69 -22.40 13.78
N SER A 735 3.71 -21.61 13.49
CA SER A 735 4.64 -21.78 12.37
C SER A 735 6.06 -21.70 12.86
N TYR A 736 6.98 -22.45 12.24
CA TYR A 736 8.40 -22.43 12.57
C TYR A 736 9.25 -22.42 11.29
N ALA A 737 10.12 -21.42 11.15
CA ALA A 737 11.01 -21.26 10.01
C ALA A 737 12.34 -22.01 10.22
N PHE A 738 12.65 -22.94 9.35
CA PHE A 738 13.95 -23.57 9.22
C PHE A 738 14.73 -22.84 8.11
N GLN A 739 15.95 -22.38 8.44
CA GLN A 739 16.84 -21.68 7.54
C GLN A 739 18.08 -22.52 7.27
N ARG A 740 18.48 -22.62 6.00
CA ARG A 740 19.69 -23.34 5.56
C ARG A 740 20.44 -22.57 4.50
#